data_d030f111ec52a72a5737169b5af12c22
#
_entry.id   d030f111ec52a72a5737169b5af12c22
#
_cell.length_a   1.000
_cell.length_b   1.000
_cell.length_c   1.000
_cell.angle_alpha   90.00
_cell.angle_beta   90.00
_cell.angle_gamma   90.00
#
_symmetry.space_group_name_H-M   'P 1'
#
loop_
_entity.id
_entity.type
_entity.pdbx_description
1 polymer ?
#
loop_
_entity_poly.entity_id
_entity_poly.type
_entity_poly.pdbx_seq_one_letter_code
_entity_poly.pdbx_strand_id
1 'polypeptide(L)'
;MATWDPKTLQGFQLAADSLKLYRRADLSEPEQGVSLIDELYVDPLPEDKVLRTVAHASTTFVIGRKGTGKSTIFQRLQSELRRTKHQTSAYVDIKTVFESSQVDPLLLERLTKLDSALPPATLERILLYKEFLRAVIAEIKSELRKRVEASLWERVKETVTHSVSELFEGLDSVLEESNEERFISALGLRTDTIKTKAAESSESTTKVGGAATVSAKPSLSISGEQTSHKSQATDQERNYGEVLLRSFDIKGLISRLKEVLEELGIRNLYVLIDDFSELPEEAMKVVVDVLLAPLNNWSDEFVKFKIAAYPGRLYFGAIDRTKVDEVYLDVFKLYGGGEVGRMEDSAIEFTRRLVRSRIQHFCSVDPKVFFEGDETEIWRQLFFACMANPRMLGHLLHFLHESHLIRGRAIGLRAIQEAADRYYEEKIESYFRLGKFLHESFAERSSIYSLKELLEAVVGRARDLKSHDSEVIRKIQGQHPTSHFHVPVSYEPLFSTLELNFFLTKYFEMSDRSGQKVAVFALNYGLCSKYSIRFGRPTGEREFRLYFVERFFDYSALVLAFLAKNQEIVCDNPKCKAVFSHERLDAIQQYGMLCPSCKSGTVRVTNLSRKYAAELNAVNKDLLLPNIELGILQTLHVEKEPMRPAAIAGELDCSYQLIGKRGKALADKGLVDRSPNEQGHRLLKILPTAEAAYFSTAPNDALNLESDQENKSQPPSA
;
A
#
# COMPACT_ATOMS: atom_id res chain seq x y z
N MET A 1 -39.57 1.23 17.91
CA MET A 1 -38.85 1.13 16.63
C MET A 1 -38.77 2.54 16.06
N ALA A 2 -37.58 3.04 15.80
CA ALA A 2 -37.43 4.32 15.12
C ALA A 2 -37.83 4.13 13.65
N THR A 3 -38.74 4.95 13.15
CA THR A 3 -39.16 4.92 11.76
C THR A 3 -38.50 6.12 11.05
N TRP A 4 -37.39 5.87 10.38
CA TRP A 4 -36.82 6.86 9.46
C TRP A 4 -37.57 6.82 8.14
N ASP A 5 -37.74 7.96 7.50
CA ASP A 5 -38.33 8.00 6.17
C ASP A 5 -37.35 7.41 5.13
N PRO A 6 -37.85 6.92 3.99
CA PRO A 6 -37.01 6.29 2.95
C PRO A 6 -35.90 7.21 2.42
N LYS A 7 -36.12 8.53 2.37
CA LYS A 7 -35.14 9.51 1.87
C LYS A 7 -33.98 9.63 2.86
N THR A 8 -34.26 9.64 4.16
CA THR A 8 -33.23 9.69 5.20
C THR A 8 -32.38 8.40 5.21
N LEU A 9 -32.99 7.22 5.01
CA LEU A 9 -32.26 5.96 4.88
C LEU A 9 -31.39 5.92 3.63
N GLN A 10 -31.90 6.38 2.49
CA GLN A 10 -31.13 6.52 1.27
C GLN A 10 -29.96 7.51 1.44
N GLY A 11 -30.21 8.63 2.12
CA GLY A 11 -29.17 9.60 2.47
C GLY A 11 -28.05 8.98 3.30
N PHE A 12 -28.39 8.15 4.30
CA PHE A 12 -27.38 7.45 5.11
C PHE A 12 -26.56 6.47 4.26
N GLN A 13 -27.19 5.74 3.34
CA GLN A 13 -26.47 4.87 2.40
C GLN A 13 -25.50 5.68 1.53
N LEU A 14 -25.93 6.81 0.96
CA LEU A 14 -25.05 7.69 0.19
C LEU A 14 -23.91 8.25 1.04
N ALA A 15 -24.16 8.58 2.31
CA ALA A 15 -23.12 9.00 3.24
C ALA A 15 -22.07 7.90 3.47
N ALA A 16 -22.49 6.64 3.64
CA ALA A 16 -21.61 5.49 3.75
C ALA A 16 -20.83 5.25 2.45
N ASP A 17 -21.51 5.24 1.32
CA ASP A 17 -20.91 5.00 0.00
C ASP A 17 -19.90 6.09 -0.38
N SER A 18 -20.14 7.34 0.00
CA SER A 18 -19.19 8.44 -0.20
C SER A 18 -17.86 8.28 0.53
N LEU A 19 -17.76 7.39 1.51
CA LEU A 19 -16.54 7.02 2.21
C LEU A 19 -16.00 5.65 1.75
N LYS A 20 -16.88 4.74 1.36
CA LYS A 20 -16.59 3.35 0.99
C LYS A 20 -16.07 3.23 -0.44
N LEU A 21 -16.79 3.79 -1.40
CA LEU A 21 -16.54 3.68 -2.83
C LEU A 21 -15.61 4.79 -3.31
N TYR A 22 -14.31 4.65 -3.02
CA TYR A 22 -13.48 5.78 -3.17
C TYR A 22 -12.30 5.56 -4.05
N ARG A 23 -12.49 5.85 -5.27
CA ARG A 23 -11.39 6.14 -6.11
C ARG A 23 -11.58 7.42 -6.88
N ARG A 24 -10.57 8.34 -6.81
CA ARG A 24 -10.61 9.57 -7.56
C ARG A 24 -11.97 10.19 -7.47
N ALA A 25 -12.34 10.54 -6.25
CA ALA A 25 -13.62 11.04 -5.89
C ALA A 25 -14.19 11.99 -6.93
N ASP A 26 -14.74 11.47 -7.96
CA ASP A 26 -15.83 12.20 -8.56
C ASP A 26 -16.98 12.17 -7.56
N LEU A 27 -16.80 12.95 -6.47
CA LEU A 27 -17.87 13.41 -5.62
C LEU A 27 -18.70 14.40 -6.46
N SER A 28 -19.12 13.93 -7.64
CA SER A 28 -20.06 14.67 -8.47
C SER A 28 -21.43 14.10 -8.20
N GLU A 29 -22.37 14.98 -7.94
CA GLU A 29 -23.76 14.56 -7.97
C GLU A 29 -24.08 14.07 -9.40
N PRO A 30 -24.61 12.84 -9.54
CA PRO A 30 -24.84 12.25 -10.86
C PRO A 30 -25.70 13.10 -11.80
N GLU A 31 -26.56 13.96 -11.25
CA GLU A 31 -27.52 14.78 -12.00
C GLU A 31 -26.99 16.18 -12.34
N GLN A 32 -26.00 16.69 -11.65
CA GLN A 32 -25.56 18.08 -11.79
C GLN A 32 -24.10 18.25 -12.22
N GLY A 33 -23.30 17.19 -12.20
CA GLY A 33 -21.89 17.24 -12.57
C GLY A 33 -21.01 18.13 -11.66
N VAL A 34 -21.51 18.51 -10.48
CA VAL A 34 -20.81 19.35 -9.51
C VAL A 34 -19.91 18.49 -8.65
N SER A 35 -18.65 18.87 -8.52
CA SER A 35 -17.73 18.20 -7.62
C SER A 35 -17.99 18.59 -6.18
N LEU A 36 -18.39 17.65 -5.35
CA LEU A 36 -18.67 17.84 -3.91
C LEU A 36 -17.40 17.79 -3.04
N ILE A 37 -16.22 17.70 -3.65
CA ILE A 37 -14.96 17.56 -2.89
C ILE A 37 -14.75 18.72 -1.91
N ASP A 38 -15.14 19.92 -2.28
CA ASP A 38 -14.96 21.12 -1.45
C ASP A 38 -15.87 21.13 -0.22
N GLU A 39 -17.07 20.53 -0.32
CA GLU A 39 -18.04 20.45 0.76
C GLU A 39 -17.82 19.25 1.68
N LEU A 40 -17.40 18.14 1.09
CA LEU A 40 -17.27 16.88 1.81
C LEU A 40 -15.85 16.61 2.33
N TYR A 41 -14.85 17.37 1.90
CA TYR A 41 -13.50 17.21 2.42
C TYR A 41 -13.45 17.56 3.91
N VAL A 42 -12.87 16.67 4.69
CA VAL A 42 -12.58 16.87 6.10
C VAL A 42 -11.10 16.61 6.31
N ASP A 43 -10.34 17.66 6.60
CA ASP A 43 -8.93 17.51 6.91
C ASP A 43 -8.74 16.71 8.21
N PRO A 44 -7.81 15.74 8.25
CA PRO A 44 -7.51 15.01 9.47
C PRO A 44 -7.13 15.91 10.65
N LEU A 45 -6.43 16.99 10.38
CA LEU A 45 -6.00 17.97 11.40
C LEU A 45 -6.87 19.24 11.35
N PRO A 46 -6.93 20.01 12.46
CA PRO A 46 -7.59 21.30 12.47
C PRO A 46 -7.02 22.30 11.45
N GLU A 47 -7.84 23.24 11.00
CA GLU A 47 -7.45 24.34 10.10
C GLU A 47 -6.88 23.92 8.76
N ASP A 48 -7.30 22.77 8.23
CA ASP A 48 -6.82 22.20 6.97
C ASP A 48 -5.28 22.06 6.91
N LYS A 49 -4.67 21.72 8.05
CA LYS A 49 -3.22 21.71 8.20
C LYS A 49 -2.55 20.69 7.28
N VAL A 50 -3.15 19.51 7.07
CA VAL A 50 -2.62 18.50 6.16
C VAL A 50 -2.66 19.03 4.74
N LEU A 51 -3.80 19.55 4.29
CA LEU A 51 -3.95 20.10 2.94
C LEU A 51 -2.99 21.26 2.70
N ARG A 52 -2.86 22.20 3.65
CA ARG A 52 -1.91 23.32 3.56
C ARG A 52 -0.47 22.85 3.41
N THR A 53 -0.06 21.82 4.17
CA THR A 53 1.30 21.25 4.05
C THR A 53 1.49 20.61 2.68
N VAL A 54 0.51 19.87 2.19
CA VAL A 54 0.58 19.27 0.85
C VAL A 54 0.56 20.31 -0.26
N ALA A 55 -0.07 21.47 -0.05
CA ALA A 55 -0.12 22.58 -1.02
C ALA A 55 1.19 23.38 -1.12
N HIS A 56 2.15 23.21 -0.22
CA HIS A 56 3.44 23.90 -0.32
C HIS A 56 4.13 23.64 -1.66
N ALA A 57 4.90 24.61 -2.15
CA ALA A 57 5.69 24.50 -3.37
C ALA A 57 6.97 23.66 -3.18
N SER A 58 6.79 22.45 -2.65
CA SER A 58 7.83 21.42 -2.38
C SER A 58 7.38 20.09 -2.95
N THR A 59 8.30 19.16 -3.15
CA THR A 59 7.95 17.76 -3.39
C THR A 59 7.49 17.16 -2.06
N THR A 60 6.32 16.50 -2.05
CA THR A 60 5.69 16.00 -0.83
C THR A 60 5.30 14.52 -1.00
N PHE A 61 5.68 13.68 -0.06
CA PHE A 61 5.17 12.31 0.05
C PHE A 61 4.00 12.29 1.03
N VAL A 62 2.82 11.92 0.54
CA VAL A 62 1.64 11.69 1.36
C VAL A 62 1.57 10.21 1.69
N ILE A 63 1.92 9.87 2.92
CA ILE A 63 2.18 8.50 3.36
C ILE A 63 1.04 8.02 4.25
N GLY A 64 0.39 6.95 3.85
CA GLY A 64 -0.71 6.36 4.62
C GLY A 64 -1.19 5.06 4.00
N ARG A 65 -1.79 4.19 4.81
CA ARG A 65 -2.34 2.92 4.35
C ARG A 65 -3.49 3.11 3.36
N LYS A 66 -3.96 2.04 2.77
CA LYS A 66 -5.14 2.05 1.88
C LYS A 66 -6.34 2.68 2.56
N GLY A 67 -7.06 3.56 1.86
CA GLY A 67 -8.28 4.17 2.40
C GLY A 67 -8.08 5.33 3.39
N THR A 68 -6.84 5.79 3.65
CA THR A 68 -6.56 6.93 4.56
C THR A 68 -6.86 8.30 3.95
N GLY A 69 -7.34 8.37 2.70
CA GLY A 69 -7.74 9.62 2.06
C GLY A 69 -6.67 10.31 1.21
N LYS A 70 -5.57 9.64 0.83
CA LYS A 70 -4.51 10.23 -0.02
C LYS A 70 -5.05 10.83 -1.32
N SER A 71 -5.82 10.05 -2.07
CA SER A 71 -6.44 10.49 -3.33
C SER A 71 -7.43 11.64 -3.11
N THR A 72 -8.15 11.65 -1.97
CA THR A 72 -9.07 12.74 -1.59
C THR A 72 -8.31 14.05 -1.37
N ILE A 73 -7.15 13.99 -0.68
CA ILE A 73 -6.28 15.15 -0.48
C ILE A 73 -5.80 15.68 -1.84
N PHE A 74 -5.40 14.78 -2.76
CA PHE A 74 -4.97 15.19 -4.10
C PHE A 74 -6.09 15.89 -4.90
N GLN A 75 -7.31 15.41 -4.82
CA GLN A 75 -8.44 16.06 -5.49
C GLN A 75 -8.81 17.40 -4.87
N ARG A 76 -8.79 17.48 -3.53
CA ARG A 76 -9.00 18.74 -2.85
C ARG A 76 -7.91 19.76 -3.22
N LEU A 77 -6.65 19.31 -3.29
CA LEU A 77 -5.54 20.13 -3.78
C LEU A 77 -5.75 20.56 -5.24
N GLN A 78 -6.18 19.66 -6.12
CA GLN A 78 -6.50 20.03 -7.50
C GLN A 78 -7.61 21.09 -7.59
N SER A 79 -8.64 20.99 -6.75
CA SER A 79 -9.69 22.01 -6.67
C SER A 79 -9.14 23.38 -6.27
N GLU A 80 -8.22 23.43 -5.32
CA GLU A 80 -7.55 24.68 -4.92
C GLU A 80 -6.63 25.25 -6.01
N LEU A 81 -5.82 24.39 -6.64
CA LEU A 81 -4.91 24.79 -7.71
C LEU A 81 -5.65 25.38 -8.92
N ARG A 82 -6.86 24.90 -9.24
CA ARG A 82 -7.72 25.46 -10.29
C ARG A 82 -8.09 26.92 -10.03
N ARG A 83 -8.16 27.34 -8.78
CA ARG A 83 -8.49 28.73 -8.38
C ARG A 83 -7.27 29.64 -8.42
N THR A 84 -6.07 29.08 -8.59
CA THR A 84 -4.80 29.82 -8.56
C THR A 84 -4.30 30.07 -9.98
N LYS A 85 -4.06 31.35 -10.35
CA LYS A 85 -3.76 31.76 -11.73
C LYS A 85 -2.42 31.27 -12.29
N HIS A 86 -1.45 30.96 -11.42
CA HIS A 86 -0.07 30.68 -11.83
C HIS A 86 0.36 29.27 -11.51
N GLN A 87 -0.59 28.37 -11.19
CA GLN A 87 -0.34 26.99 -10.82
C GLN A 87 -1.25 26.06 -11.58
N THR A 88 -0.74 24.90 -11.94
CA THR A 88 -1.53 23.84 -12.57
C THR A 88 -1.14 22.48 -12.03
N SER A 89 -1.95 21.47 -12.31
CA SER A 89 -1.68 20.11 -11.88
C SER A 89 -1.93 19.10 -12.98
N ALA A 90 -1.15 18.01 -12.96
CA ALA A 90 -1.40 16.79 -13.71
C ALA A 90 -1.56 15.63 -12.71
N TYR A 91 -2.59 14.83 -12.89
CA TYR A 91 -2.86 13.66 -12.03
C TYR A 91 -2.50 12.39 -12.79
N VAL A 92 -1.67 11.54 -12.18
CA VAL A 92 -1.20 10.30 -12.78
C VAL A 92 -1.51 9.12 -11.85
N ASP A 93 -2.35 8.21 -12.32
CA ASP A 93 -2.50 6.88 -11.72
C ASP A 93 -1.39 5.99 -12.24
N ILE A 94 -0.28 5.99 -11.52
CA ILE A 94 0.94 5.35 -12.01
C ILE A 94 0.83 3.82 -12.07
N LYS A 95 0.00 3.22 -11.21
CA LYS A 95 -0.31 1.79 -11.26
C LYS A 95 -1.01 1.42 -12.56
N THR A 96 -2.07 2.16 -12.91
CA THR A 96 -2.80 1.92 -14.16
C THR A 96 -1.90 2.10 -15.38
N VAL A 97 -1.06 3.13 -15.37
CA VAL A 97 -0.09 3.37 -16.45
C VAL A 97 0.88 2.19 -16.58
N PHE A 98 1.44 1.69 -15.46
CA PHE A 98 2.35 0.55 -15.47
C PHE A 98 1.67 -0.74 -15.99
N GLU A 99 0.51 -1.08 -15.48
CA GLU A 99 -0.20 -2.31 -15.84
C GLU A 99 -0.77 -2.29 -17.27
N SER A 100 -0.93 -1.11 -17.88
CA SER A 100 -1.32 -0.94 -19.27
C SER A 100 -0.13 -0.93 -20.23
N SER A 101 1.08 -0.75 -19.74
CA SER A 101 2.30 -0.75 -20.55
C SER A 101 2.56 -2.16 -21.13
N GLN A 102 2.93 -2.20 -22.41
CA GLN A 102 3.20 -3.45 -23.13
C GLN A 102 4.49 -3.31 -23.92
N VAL A 103 5.25 -4.40 -23.97
CA VAL A 103 6.46 -4.48 -24.79
C VAL A 103 6.04 -4.65 -26.26
N ASP A 104 6.68 -3.89 -27.16
CA ASP A 104 6.55 -4.11 -28.60
C ASP A 104 7.28 -5.39 -29.00
N PRO A 105 6.54 -6.45 -29.47
CA PRO A 105 7.16 -7.71 -29.84
C PRO A 105 8.13 -7.59 -31.02
N LEU A 106 7.87 -6.67 -31.96
CA LEU A 106 8.72 -6.46 -33.13
C LEU A 106 10.04 -5.83 -32.74
N LEU A 107 10.00 -4.85 -31.83
CA LEU A 107 11.21 -4.23 -31.30
C LEU A 107 12.02 -5.21 -30.47
N LEU A 108 11.38 -6.05 -29.65
CA LEU A 108 12.05 -7.09 -28.89
C LEU A 108 12.76 -8.10 -29.81
N GLU A 109 12.10 -8.55 -30.88
CA GLU A 109 12.69 -9.48 -31.85
C GLU A 109 13.89 -8.85 -32.59
N ARG A 110 13.78 -7.58 -33.00
CA ARG A 110 14.90 -6.83 -33.62
C ARG A 110 16.08 -6.72 -32.70
N LEU A 111 15.87 -6.32 -31.45
CA LEU A 111 16.97 -6.13 -30.46
C LEU A 111 17.62 -7.46 -30.08
N THR A 112 16.84 -8.52 -29.95
CA THR A 112 17.37 -9.88 -29.69
C THR A 112 18.28 -10.37 -30.81
N LYS A 113 17.99 -9.97 -32.06
CA LYS A 113 18.85 -10.29 -33.22
C LYS A 113 20.09 -9.40 -33.29
N LEU A 114 20.00 -8.14 -32.84
CA LEU A 114 21.11 -7.17 -32.90
C LEU A 114 22.15 -7.38 -31.78
N ASP A 115 21.70 -7.77 -30.59
CA ASP A 115 22.58 -7.93 -29.43
C ASP A 115 22.34 -9.26 -28.71
N SER A 116 23.26 -10.19 -28.96
CA SER A 116 23.26 -11.51 -28.29
C SER A 116 23.93 -11.49 -26.90
N ALA A 117 24.42 -10.35 -26.43
CA ALA A 117 25.16 -10.25 -25.17
C ALA A 117 24.22 -10.09 -23.94
N LEU A 118 22.99 -9.63 -24.15
CA LEU A 118 21.98 -9.51 -23.07
C LEU A 118 20.98 -10.66 -23.14
N PRO A 119 20.63 -11.27 -22.00
CA PRO A 119 19.56 -12.27 -21.97
C PRO A 119 18.23 -11.67 -22.47
N PRO A 120 17.41 -12.43 -23.25
CA PRO A 120 16.13 -11.94 -23.77
C PRO A 120 15.20 -11.39 -22.69
N ALA A 121 15.14 -12.02 -21.52
CA ALA A 121 14.35 -11.55 -20.39
C ALA A 121 14.82 -10.17 -19.85
N THR A 122 16.10 -9.86 -19.97
CA THR A 122 16.66 -8.56 -19.58
C THR A 122 16.25 -7.48 -20.59
N LEU A 123 16.32 -7.77 -21.88
CA LEU A 123 15.85 -6.86 -22.94
C LEU A 123 14.35 -6.58 -22.83
N GLU A 124 13.55 -7.60 -22.59
CA GLU A 124 12.11 -7.46 -22.38
C GLU A 124 11.78 -6.52 -21.21
N ARG A 125 12.49 -6.65 -20.09
CA ARG A 125 12.32 -5.75 -18.94
C ARG A 125 12.73 -4.31 -19.24
N ILE A 126 13.85 -4.10 -19.90
CA ILE A 126 14.30 -2.75 -20.29
C ILE A 126 13.26 -2.10 -21.22
N LEU A 127 12.72 -2.84 -22.18
CA LEU A 127 11.67 -2.35 -23.07
C LEU A 127 10.38 -2.05 -22.32
N LEU A 128 9.95 -2.92 -21.40
CA LEU A 128 8.79 -2.67 -20.55
C LEU A 128 8.92 -1.35 -19.79
N TYR A 129 10.07 -1.12 -19.15
CA TYR A 129 10.29 0.11 -18.41
C TYR A 129 10.41 1.33 -19.31
N LYS A 130 10.97 1.20 -20.52
CA LYS A 130 10.98 2.27 -21.52
C LYS A 130 9.54 2.69 -21.88
N GLU A 131 8.69 1.74 -22.23
CA GLU A 131 7.30 2.02 -22.59
C GLU A 131 6.49 2.56 -21.38
N PHE A 132 6.76 2.05 -20.18
CA PHE A 132 6.19 2.58 -18.95
C PHE A 132 6.54 4.05 -18.72
N LEU A 133 7.83 4.42 -18.79
CA LEU A 133 8.25 5.81 -18.62
C LEU A 133 7.64 6.74 -19.69
N ARG A 134 7.60 6.26 -20.94
CA ARG A 134 6.94 6.98 -22.05
C ARG A 134 5.47 7.21 -21.77
N ALA A 135 4.77 6.18 -21.28
CA ALA A 135 3.37 6.27 -20.91
C ALA A 135 3.12 7.23 -19.73
N VAL A 136 4.01 7.29 -18.73
CA VAL A 136 3.93 8.25 -17.62
C VAL A 136 4.05 9.69 -18.14
N ILE A 137 5.00 9.96 -19.02
CA ILE A 137 5.18 11.29 -19.59
C ILE A 137 3.97 11.69 -20.46
N ALA A 138 3.44 10.75 -21.26
CA ALA A 138 2.26 10.96 -22.08
C ALA A 138 1.01 11.26 -21.21
N GLU A 139 0.86 10.59 -20.07
CA GLU A 139 -0.25 10.87 -19.14
C GLU A 139 -0.12 12.25 -18.48
N ILE A 140 1.08 12.64 -18.05
CA ILE A 140 1.34 14.00 -17.53
C ILE A 140 0.96 15.03 -18.57
N LYS A 141 1.37 14.86 -19.82
CA LYS A 141 1.04 15.73 -20.93
C LYS A 141 -0.46 15.82 -21.19
N SER A 142 -1.13 14.67 -21.25
CA SER A 142 -2.58 14.58 -21.47
C SER A 142 -3.36 15.32 -20.38
N GLU A 143 -3.01 15.10 -19.12
CA GLU A 143 -3.64 15.79 -17.99
C GLU A 143 -3.37 17.30 -17.99
N LEU A 144 -2.13 17.71 -18.29
CA LEU A 144 -1.77 19.11 -18.43
C LEU A 144 -2.58 19.78 -19.53
N ARG A 145 -2.69 19.15 -20.72
CA ARG A 145 -3.50 19.66 -21.85
C ARG A 145 -4.95 19.83 -21.46
N LYS A 146 -5.59 18.86 -20.85
CA LYS A 146 -6.99 18.95 -20.37
C LYS A 146 -7.19 20.15 -19.42
N ARG A 147 -6.23 20.39 -18.52
CA ARG A 147 -6.30 21.49 -17.56
C ARG A 147 -6.12 22.84 -18.21
N VAL A 148 -5.19 22.96 -19.14
CA VAL A 148 -4.94 24.18 -19.90
C VAL A 148 -6.15 24.50 -20.78
N GLU A 149 -6.68 23.55 -21.52
CA GLU A 149 -7.87 23.74 -22.35
C GLU A 149 -9.07 24.19 -21.49
N ALA A 150 -9.34 23.53 -20.36
CA ALA A 150 -10.42 23.92 -19.44
C ALA A 150 -10.28 25.36 -18.93
N SER A 151 -9.03 25.78 -18.59
CA SER A 151 -8.77 27.16 -18.09
C SER A 151 -8.88 28.22 -19.18
N LEU A 152 -8.62 27.86 -20.43
CA LEU A 152 -8.71 28.77 -21.59
C LEU A 152 -10.14 28.95 -22.07
N TRP A 153 -11.00 27.92 -21.99
CA TRP A 153 -12.42 28.04 -22.29
C TRP A 153 -13.14 29.09 -21.45
N GLU A 154 -12.66 29.27 -20.20
CA GLU A 154 -13.19 30.30 -19.32
C GLU A 154 -12.68 31.74 -19.65
N ARG A 155 -11.60 31.90 -20.41
CA ARG A 155 -10.87 33.18 -20.52
C ARG A 155 -10.76 33.77 -21.91
N VAL A 156 -10.67 33.01 -23.01
CA VAL A 156 -10.30 33.57 -24.32
C VAL A 156 -10.94 32.80 -25.49
N LYS A 157 -11.46 33.60 -26.46
CA LYS A 157 -11.95 33.15 -27.74
C LYS A 157 -10.81 32.81 -28.71
N GLU A 158 -10.99 31.70 -29.43
CA GLU A 158 -10.43 31.25 -30.73
C GLU A 158 -8.93 31.39 -31.09
N THR A 159 -8.24 32.44 -30.68
CA THR A 159 -6.85 32.67 -31.14
C THR A 159 -5.78 31.90 -30.35
N VAL A 160 -6.06 31.50 -29.12
CA VAL A 160 -5.09 30.83 -28.22
C VAL A 160 -5.09 29.28 -28.38
N THR A 161 -6.16 28.71 -28.89
CA THR A 161 -6.27 27.24 -29.08
C THR A 161 -5.28 26.75 -30.14
N HIS A 162 -4.94 27.51 -31.15
CA HIS A 162 -4.00 27.07 -32.21
C HIS A 162 -2.57 27.03 -31.69
N SER A 163 -2.14 28.07 -30.93
CA SER A 163 -0.80 28.10 -30.35
C SER A 163 -0.57 27.04 -29.28
N VAL A 164 -1.59 26.67 -28.49
CA VAL A 164 -1.52 25.62 -27.49
C VAL A 164 -1.34 24.25 -28.14
N SER A 165 -2.03 23.94 -29.26
CA SER A 165 -1.82 22.70 -30.01
C SER A 165 -0.39 22.61 -30.54
N GLU A 166 0.14 23.65 -31.11
CA GLU A 166 1.53 23.69 -31.64
C GLU A 166 2.57 23.48 -30.54
N LEU A 167 2.33 24.06 -29.34
CA LEU A 167 3.20 23.89 -28.16
C LEU A 167 3.25 22.43 -27.69
N PHE A 168 2.08 21.76 -27.65
CA PHE A 168 2.00 20.36 -27.26
C PHE A 168 2.53 19.40 -28.34
N GLU A 169 2.44 19.74 -29.62
CA GLU A 169 3.08 19.02 -30.72
C GLU A 169 4.61 19.07 -30.62
N GLY A 170 5.18 20.19 -30.17
CA GLY A 170 6.61 20.30 -29.87
C GLY A 170 7.08 19.36 -28.74
N LEU A 171 6.20 19.04 -27.77
CA LEU A 171 6.45 18.03 -26.75
C LEU A 171 6.41 16.61 -27.33
N ASP A 172 5.56 16.36 -28.32
CA ASP A 172 5.48 15.05 -29.00
C ASP A 172 6.73 14.76 -29.79
N SER A 173 7.30 15.76 -30.49
CA SER A 173 8.53 15.59 -31.26
C SER A 173 9.70 15.18 -30.36
N VAL A 174 9.84 15.74 -29.17
CA VAL A 174 10.89 15.34 -28.20
C VAL A 174 10.69 13.90 -27.70
N LEU A 175 9.43 13.44 -27.64
CA LEU A 175 9.13 12.08 -27.19
C LEU A 175 9.25 11.04 -28.32
N GLU A 176 9.03 11.42 -29.57
CA GLU A 176 8.97 10.49 -30.72
C GLU A 176 10.29 10.41 -31.50
N GLU A 177 10.91 11.55 -31.84
CA GLU A 177 12.03 11.58 -32.80
C GLU A 177 13.37 11.03 -32.30
N SER A 178 13.61 10.98 -31.00
CA SER A 178 14.95 10.62 -30.50
C SER A 178 15.07 9.28 -29.79
N ASN A 179 13.95 8.59 -29.57
CA ASN A 179 13.92 7.53 -28.57
C ASN A 179 14.49 6.19 -29.05
N GLU A 180 14.27 5.80 -30.33
CA GLU A 180 14.69 4.47 -30.78
C GLU A 180 16.19 4.41 -31.07
N GLU A 181 16.73 5.38 -31.79
CA GLU A 181 18.18 5.44 -32.10
C GLU A 181 19.01 5.71 -30.84
N ARG A 182 18.58 6.61 -29.98
CA ARG A 182 19.24 6.87 -28.69
C ARG A 182 19.19 5.66 -27.78
N PHE A 183 18.07 4.94 -27.76
CA PHE A 183 17.92 3.72 -26.97
C PHE A 183 18.86 2.62 -27.47
N ILE A 184 18.91 2.38 -28.77
CA ILE A 184 19.82 1.39 -29.39
C ILE A 184 21.28 1.78 -29.12
N SER A 185 21.64 3.06 -29.26
CA SER A 185 22.98 3.56 -28.96
C SER A 185 23.33 3.41 -27.46
N ALA A 186 22.42 3.73 -26.56
CA ALA A 186 22.62 3.58 -25.10
C ALA A 186 22.80 2.09 -24.72
N LEU A 187 22.03 1.21 -25.35
CA LEU A 187 22.14 -0.23 -25.18
C LEU A 187 23.50 -0.76 -25.67
N GLY A 188 23.92 -0.37 -26.89
CA GLY A 188 25.19 -0.75 -27.47
C GLY A 188 26.42 -0.35 -26.64
N LEU A 189 26.44 0.91 -26.17
CA LEU A 189 27.52 1.40 -25.30
C LEU A 189 27.64 0.58 -23.99
N ARG A 190 26.52 0.09 -23.47
CA ARG A 190 26.54 -0.72 -22.26
C ARG A 190 27.01 -2.14 -22.50
N THR A 191 26.59 -2.73 -23.61
CA THR A 191 27.04 -4.06 -24.02
C THR A 191 28.57 -4.10 -24.20
N ASP A 192 29.16 -3.08 -24.80
CA ASP A 192 30.59 -2.96 -24.92
C ASP A 192 31.30 -2.82 -23.55
N THR A 193 30.70 -2.07 -22.62
CA THR A 193 31.23 -1.96 -21.25
C THR A 193 31.20 -3.30 -20.51
N ILE A 194 30.14 -4.09 -20.69
CA ILE A 194 29.98 -5.42 -20.06
C ILE A 194 31.03 -6.38 -20.68
N LYS A 195 31.21 -6.38 -22.00
CA LYS A 195 32.22 -7.19 -22.69
C LYS A 195 33.65 -6.83 -22.23
N THR A 196 33.95 -5.55 -22.07
CA THR A 196 35.25 -5.06 -21.60
C THR A 196 35.51 -5.49 -20.15
N LYS A 197 34.53 -5.35 -19.25
CA LYS A 197 34.64 -5.82 -17.86
C LYS A 197 34.77 -7.34 -17.74
N ALA A 198 34.09 -8.10 -18.60
CA ALA A 198 34.23 -9.56 -18.65
C ALA A 198 35.59 -9.98 -19.16
N ALA A 199 36.17 -9.27 -20.13
CA ALA A 199 37.52 -9.48 -20.61
C ALA A 199 38.59 -9.14 -19.54
N GLU A 200 38.45 -7.98 -18.86
CA GLU A 200 39.32 -7.58 -17.74
C GLU A 200 39.24 -8.55 -16.56
N SER A 201 38.04 -9.10 -16.23
CA SER A 201 37.89 -10.09 -15.16
C SER A 201 38.51 -11.45 -15.51
N SER A 202 38.61 -11.80 -16.79
CA SER A 202 39.29 -13.01 -17.26
C SER A 202 40.83 -12.87 -17.28
N GLU A 203 41.36 -11.65 -17.44
CA GLU A 203 42.77 -11.37 -17.33
C GLU A 203 43.27 -11.16 -15.89
N SER A 204 42.38 -10.74 -14.95
CA SER A 204 42.77 -10.45 -13.56
C SER A 204 42.80 -11.67 -12.64
N THR A 205 42.50 -12.86 -13.11
CA THR A 205 42.69 -14.10 -12.32
C THR A 205 44.16 -14.49 -12.11
N THR A 206 45.11 -13.68 -12.55
CA THR A 206 46.54 -13.97 -12.46
C THR A 206 47.36 -12.93 -11.70
N LYS A 207 46.83 -12.04 -10.85
CA LYS A 207 47.69 -11.25 -9.91
C LYS A 207 46.96 -10.69 -8.72
N VAL A 208 47.26 -11.26 -7.56
CA VAL A 208 47.60 -10.67 -6.22
C VAL A 208 46.84 -9.46 -5.72
N GLY A 209 46.19 -9.69 -4.59
CA GLY A 209 45.98 -8.94 -3.36
C GLY A 209 46.13 -7.39 -3.34
N GLY A 210 45.09 -6.75 -2.83
CA GLY A 210 45.15 -5.34 -2.42
C GLY A 210 43.78 -4.87 -1.88
N ALA A 211 43.75 -4.54 -0.61
CA ALA A 211 42.58 -4.07 0.11
C ALA A 211 42.10 -2.71 -0.39
N ALA A 212 40.78 -2.54 -0.53
CA ALA A 212 40.16 -1.23 -0.54
C ALA A 212 38.84 -1.28 0.25
N THR A 213 38.86 -0.58 1.36
CA THR A 213 37.73 -0.31 2.24
C THR A 213 36.75 0.65 1.58
N VAL A 214 35.49 0.25 1.45
CA VAL A 214 34.37 1.17 1.18
C VAL A 214 33.32 0.93 2.23
N SER A 215 33.10 1.94 3.07
CA SER A 215 32.08 1.98 4.11
C SER A 215 30.72 2.20 3.47
N ALA A 216 29.84 1.20 3.56
CA ALA A 216 28.41 1.34 3.28
C ALA A 216 27.63 1.03 4.55
N LYS A 217 26.81 1.97 5.00
CA LYS A 217 25.89 1.78 6.14
C LYS A 217 24.85 0.72 5.79
N PRO A 218 24.58 -0.26 6.67
CA PRO A 218 23.58 -1.28 6.39
C PRO A 218 22.18 -0.80 6.74
N SER A 219 21.26 -0.91 5.80
CA SER A 219 19.82 -0.87 6.04
C SER A 219 19.31 -2.30 6.24
N LEU A 220 18.65 -2.57 7.36
CA LEU A 220 18.00 -3.85 7.61
C LEU A 220 16.92 -4.11 6.55
N SER A 221 17.14 -5.12 5.73
CA SER A 221 16.11 -5.68 4.87
C SER A 221 15.94 -7.17 5.18
N ILE A 222 14.79 -7.50 5.73
CA ILE A 222 14.41 -8.87 6.08
C ILE A 222 13.81 -9.53 4.83
N SER A 223 14.65 -10.12 4.00
CA SER A 223 14.24 -11.08 2.98
C SER A 223 15.43 -11.92 2.54
N GLY A 224 15.44 -13.14 2.98
CA GLY A 224 16.63 -14.03 3.02
C GLY A 224 16.98 -14.78 1.73
N GLU A 225 16.31 -14.60 0.60
CA GLU A 225 16.81 -15.02 -0.72
C GLU A 225 17.39 -13.84 -1.51
N GLN A 226 17.26 -12.64 -1.00
CA GLN A 226 17.61 -11.41 -1.69
C GLN A 226 19.12 -11.06 -1.63
N THR A 227 19.98 -11.69 -0.83
CA THR A 227 21.35 -11.19 -0.69
C THR A 227 22.32 -11.63 -1.79
N SER A 228 22.16 -12.80 -2.38
CA SER A 228 22.93 -13.14 -3.59
C SER A 228 22.22 -12.72 -4.89
N HIS A 229 20.87 -12.74 -4.90
CA HIS A 229 20.10 -12.11 -5.93
C HIS A 229 20.11 -10.57 -5.80
N LYS A 230 20.25 -9.99 -4.60
CA LYS A 230 20.30 -8.53 -4.41
C LYS A 230 21.55 -7.88 -4.93
N SER A 231 22.73 -8.49 -4.83
CA SER A 231 23.93 -7.90 -5.46
C SER A 231 23.84 -7.98 -6.99
N GLN A 232 23.41 -9.09 -7.54
CA GLN A 232 23.17 -9.22 -8.98
C GLN A 232 21.95 -8.41 -9.44
N ALA A 233 20.86 -8.37 -8.68
CA ALA A 233 19.68 -7.53 -8.96
C ALA A 233 20.02 -6.04 -8.84
N THR A 234 20.79 -5.61 -7.84
CA THR A 234 21.20 -4.21 -7.67
C THR A 234 22.13 -3.75 -8.79
N ASP A 235 23.01 -4.61 -9.27
CA ASP A 235 23.86 -4.32 -10.43
C ASP A 235 23.06 -4.33 -11.74
N GLN A 236 22.10 -5.21 -11.89
CA GLN A 236 21.17 -5.21 -13.02
C GLN A 236 20.24 -3.99 -13.01
N GLU A 237 19.67 -3.63 -11.86
CA GLU A 237 18.81 -2.44 -11.69
C GLU A 237 19.55 -1.15 -12.01
N ARG A 238 20.79 -0.99 -11.55
CA ARG A 238 21.66 0.13 -11.94
C ARG A 238 21.92 0.16 -13.46
N ASN A 239 22.08 -1.01 -14.06
CA ASN A 239 22.27 -1.13 -15.51
C ASN A 239 21.01 -0.68 -16.29
N TYR A 240 19.80 -1.02 -15.82
CA TYR A 240 18.56 -0.56 -16.46
C TYR A 240 18.40 0.95 -16.35
N GLY A 241 18.59 1.50 -15.14
CA GLY A 241 18.49 2.93 -14.88
C GLY A 241 19.43 3.76 -15.77
N GLU A 242 20.69 3.34 -15.94
CA GLU A 242 21.66 4.05 -16.80
C GLU A 242 21.28 4.02 -18.29
N VAL A 243 20.84 2.89 -18.82
CA VAL A 243 20.42 2.77 -20.23
C VAL A 243 19.20 3.66 -20.46
N LEU A 244 18.21 3.61 -19.59
CA LEU A 244 16.99 4.38 -19.71
C LEU A 244 17.26 5.90 -19.54
N LEU A 245 18.08 6.31 -18.56
CA LEU A 245 18.44 7.71 -18.36
C LEU A 245 19.15 8.32 -19.57
N ARG A 246 19.99 7.54 -20.28
CA ARG A 246 20.65 7.97 -21.50
C ARG A 246 19.70 7.99 -22.71
N SER A 247 18.69 7.14 -22.72
CA SER A 247 17.71 7.04 -23.81
C SER A 247 16.70 8.17 -23.82
N PHE A 248 16.36 8.73 -22.63
CA PHE A 248 15.41 9.84 -22.50
C PHE A 248 16.12 11.19 -22.47
N ASP A 249 15.68 12.14 -23.30
CA ASP A 249 16.14 13.53 -23.25
C ASP A 249 15.38 14.32 -22.18
N ILE A 250 15.69 14.01 -20.92
CA ILE A 250 15.03 14.68 -19.78
C ILE A 250 15.26 16.19 -19.79
N LYS A 251 16.44 16.66 -20.25
CA LYS A 251 16.74 18.09 -20.34
C LYS A 251 15.91 18.77 -21.41
N GLY A 252 15.80 18.17 -22.59
CA GLY A 252 14.93 18.66 -23.65
C GLY A 252 13.45 18.67 -23.20
N LEU A 253 12.99 17.63 -22.52
CA LEU A 253 11.65 17.57 -21.95
C LEU A 253 11.39 18.72 -20.93
N ILE A 254 12.35 18.96 -20.03
CA ILE A 254 12.25 20.06 -19.04
C ILE A 254 12.17 21.42 -19.76
N SER A 255 13.05 21.67 -20.75
CA SER A 255 13.06 22.93 -21.49
C SER A 255 11.75 23.17 -22.22
N ARG A 256 11.21 22.16 -22.89
CA ARG A 256 9.92 22.28 -23.59
C ARG A 256 8.74 22.45 -22.64
N LEU A 257 8.70 21.71 -21.53
CA LEU A 257 7.67 21.92 -20.51
C LEU A 257 7.73 23.35 -19.95
N LYS A 258 8.94 23.88 -19.71
CA LYS A 258 9.13 25.24 -19.22
C LYS A 258 8.63 26.28 -20.21
N GLU A 259 8.97 26.17 -21.49
CA GLU A 259 8.47 27.05 -22.57
C GLU A 259 6.94 27.06 -22.60
N VAL A 260 6.29 25.89 -22.62
CA VAL A 260 4.83 25.76 -22.63
C VAL A 260 4.20 26.43 -21.41
N LEU A 261 4.75 26.20 -20.22
CA LEU A 261 4.20 26.75 -18.98
C LEU A 261 4.42 28.23 -18.85
N GLU A 262 5.59 28.79 -19.30
CA GLU A 262 5.88 30.22 -19.30
C GLU A 262 4.96 31.00 -20.25
N GLU A 263 4.70 30.48 -21.47
CA GLU A 263 3.75 31.07 -22.40
C GLU A 263 2.32 31.10 -21.87
N LEU A 264 1.94 30.10 -21.07
CA LEU A 264 0.64 30.07 -20.40
C LEU A 264 0.59 30.85 -19.10
N GLY A 265 1.68 31.49 -18.69
CA GLY A 265 1.79 32.24 -17.43
C GLY A 265 1.76 31.37 -16.19
N ILE A 266 2.08 30.07 -16.32
CA ILE A 266 2.11 29.07 -15.23
C ILE A 266 3.53 29.04 -14.67
N ARG A 267 3.65 29.22 -13.35
CA ARG A 267 4.95 29.18 -12.64
C ARG A 267 5.28 27.82 -12.06
N ASN A 268 4.27 27.05 -11.63
CA ASN A 268 4.45 25.75 -11.01
C ASN A 268 3.50 24.72 -11.59
N LEU A 269 4.07 23.57 -11.93
CA LEU A 269 3.35 22.35 -12.28
C LEU A 269 3.43 21.37 -11.12
N TYR A 270 2.28 21.00 -10.56
CA TYR A 270 2.15 19.96 -9.55
C TYR A 270 1.79 18.64 -10.21
N VAL A 271 2.68 17.65 -10.19
CA VAL A 271 2.41 16.31 -10.69
C VAL A 271 1.99 15.44 -9.51
N LEU A 272 0.72 15.03 -9.50
CA LEU A 272 0.10 14.24 -8.46
C LEU A 272 0.18 12.76 -8.86
N ILE A 273 1.04 12.00 -8.20
CA ILE A 273 1.29 10.58 -8.50
C ILE A 273 0.56 9.75 -7.46
N ASP A 274 -0.52 9.11 -7.89
CA ASP A 274 -1.29 8.21 -7.04
C ASP A 274 -0.88 6.75 -7.23
N ASP A 275 -1.17 5.92 -6.23
CA ASP A 275 -0.88 4.48 -6.20
C ASP A 275 0.62 4.12 -6.42
N PHE A 276 1.53 5.03 -6.08
CA PHE A 276 2.98 4.85 -6.29
C PHE A 276 3.52 3.56 -5.64
N SER A 277 3.09 3.24 -4.44
CA SER A 277 3.53 2.04 -3.72
C SER A 277 2.87 0.73 -4.20
N GLU A 278 1.94 0.78 -5.15
CA GLU A 278 1.39 -0.40 -5.82
C GLU A 278 2.30 -0.91 -6.95
N LEU A 279 3.26 -0.11 -7.38
CA LEU A 279 4.27 -0.53 -8.34
C LEU A 279 5.15 -1.67 -7.79
N PRO A 280 5.62 -2.60 -8.64
CA PRO A 280 6.74 -3.46 -8.31
C PRO A 280 7.97 -2.63 -7.88
N GLU A 281 8.79 -3.17 -6.98
CA GLU A 281 9.94 -2.44 -6.42
C GLU A 281 10.91 -1.94 -7.52
N GLU A 282 11.15 -2.75 -8.54
CA GLU A 282 12.00 -2.37 -9.68
C GLU A 282 11.40 -1.21 -10.49
N ALA A 283 10.09 -1.25 -10.79
CA ALA A 283 9.41 -0.18 -11.51
C ALA A 283 9.39 1.12 -10.71
N MET A 284 9.22 1.04 -9.39
CA MET A 284 9.29 2.16 -8.48
C MET A 284 10.67 2.84 -8.51
N LYS A 285 11.74 2.06 -8.48
CA LYS A 285 13.12 2.57 -8.60
C LYS A 285 13.36 3.22 -9.96
N VAL A 286 12.98 2.56 -11.03
CA VAL A 286 13.17 3.07 -12.39
C VAL A 286 12.46 4.42 -12.59
N VAL A 287 11.19 4.53 -12.21
CA VAL A 287 10.46 5.80 -12.40
C VAL A 287 11.05 6.93 -11.56
N VAL A 288 11.49 6.65 -10.34
CA VAL A 288 12.13 7.68 -9.49
C VAL A 288 13.47 8.10 -10.07
N ASP A 289 14.36 7.17 -10.37
CA ASP A 289 15.74 7.49 -10.74
C ASP A 289 15.84 8.07 -12.15
N VAL A 290 14.99 7.64 -13.09
CA VAL A 290 15.04 8.07 -14.49
C VAL A 290 14.18 9.30 -14.76
N LEU A 291 13.05 9.45 -14.07
CA LEU A 291 12.09 10.51 -14.38
C LEU A 291 11.89 11.50 -13.21
N LEU A 292 11.47 11.03 -12.04
CA LEU A 292 11.05 11.94 -10.97
C LEU A 292 12.21 12.71 -10.36
N ALA A 293 13.32 12.07 -10.07
CA ALA A 293 14.49 12.71 -9.48
C ALA A 293 15.14 13.72 -10.45
N PRO A 294 15.37 13.41 -11.74
CA PRO A 294 15.84 14.39 -12.70
C PRO A 294 14.90 15.58 -12.86
N LEU A 295 13.59 15.36 -13.02
CA LEU A 295 12.61 16.42 -13.12
C LEU A 295 12.56 17.28 -11.85
N ASN A 296 12.61 16.66 -10.67
CA ASN A 296 12.62 17.40 -9.41
C ASN A 296 13.89 18.23 -9.22
N ASN A 297 15.06 17.69 -9.58
CA ASN A 297 16.35 18.29 -9.29
C ASN A 297 16.78 19.34 -10.34
N TRP A 298 16.37 19.16 -11.61
CA TRP A 298 16.85 19.96 -12.76
C TRP A 298 15.83 20.94 -13.31
N SER A 299 14.61 20.97 -12.80
CA SER A 299 13.53 21.81 -13.34
C SER A 299 13.53 23.24 -12.78
N ASP A 300 14.60 23.74 -12.16
CA ASP A 300 14.61 25.06 -11.50
C ASP A 300 13.39 25.28 -10.60
N GLU A 301 12.96 24.21 -9.94
CA GLU A 301 11.82 24.16 -9.01
C GLU A 301 10.42 24.40 -9.61
N PHE A 302 10.26 24.46 -10.92
CA PHE A 302 8.93 24.66 -11.50
C PHE A 302 8.06 23.39 -11.52
N VAL A 303 8.65 22.16 -11.51
CA VAL A 303 7.91 20.90 -11.34
C VAL A 303 8.00 20.43 -9.89
N LYS A 304 6.86 20.17 -9.28
CA LYS A 304 6.73 19.64 -7.92
C LYS A 304 5.92 18.36 -7.93
N PHE A 305 6.38 17.36 -7.20
CA PHE A 305 5.69 16.08 -7.10
C PHE A 305 4.91 15.98 -5.79
N LYS A 306 3.69 15.44 -5.87
CA LYS A 306 2.89 15.00 -4.74
C LYS A 306 2.67 13.50 -4.91
N ILE A 307 3.30 12.70 -4.06
CA ILE A 307 3.40 11.25 -4.26
C ILE A 307 2.64 10.55 -3.15
N ALA A 308 1.59 9.80 -3.51
CA ALA A 308 0.83 8.98 -2.57
C ALA A 308 1.52 7.63 -2.37
N ALA A 309 1.96 7.35 -1.15
CA ALA A 309 2.73 6.16 -0.85
C ALA A 309 2.22 5.43 0.41
N TYR A 310 2.61 4.15 0.54
CA TYR A 310 2.35 3.35 1.74
C TYR A 310 3.53 3.39 2.71
N PRO A 311 3.27 3.27 4.02
CA PRO A 311 4.32 3.11 5.00
C PRO A 311 5.23 1.92 4.65
N GLY A 312 6.55 2.12 4.71
CA GLY A 312 7.52 1.08 4.41
C GLY A 312 7.74 0.76 2.92
N ARG A 313 6.91 1.31 2.00
CA ARG A 313 7.07 1.17 0.54
C ARG A 313 7.38 2.52 -0.10
N LEU A 314 8.54 3.06 0.24
CA LEU A 314 9.05 4.35 -0.19
C LEU A 314 10.41 4.19 -0.85
N TYR A 315 10.61 4.88 -1.96
CA TYR A 315 11.91 5.01 -2.59
C TYR A 315 12.13 6.46 -3.00
N PHE A 316 13.22 7.06 -2.57
CA PHE A 316 13.56 8.47 -2.85
C PHE A 316 14.61 8.60 -3.96
N GLY A 317 15.38 7.55 -4.23
CA GLY A 317 16.46 7.57 -5.21
C GLY A 317 17.44 8.73 -4.96
N ALA A 318 17.68 9.50 -6.02
CA ALA A 318 18.53 10.70 -5.98
C ALA A 318 17.79 11.99 -5.53
N ILE A 319 16.53 11.90 -5.10
CA ILE A 319 15.79 13.04 -4.56
C ILE A 319 16.38 13.40 -3.18
N ASP A 320 16.76 14.66 -3.00
CA ASP A 320 17.28 15.15 -1.72
C ASP A 320 16.18 15.19 -0.65
N ARG A 321 16.26 14.28 0.31
CA ARG A 321 15.26 14.13 1.39
C ARG A 321 15.14 15.36 2.29
N THR A 322 16.16 16.22 2.34
CA THR A 322 16.10 17.45 3.14
C THR A 322 15.18 18.52 2.53
N LYS A 323 14.84 18.36 1.23
CA LYS A 323 13.96 19.25 0.48
C LYS A 323 12.58 18.64 0.19
N VAL A 324 12.26 17.53 0.86
CA VAL A 324 11.01 16.82 0.67
C VAL A 324 10.19 16.87 1.97
N ASP A 325 8.92 17.21 1.82
CA ASP A 325 7.96 17.11 2.91
C ASP A 325 7.39 15.68 3.00
N GLU A 326 7.31 15.13 4.19
CA GLU A 326 6.64 13.87 4.47
C GLU A 326 5.39 14.12 5.31
N VAL A 327 4.22 13.81 4.78
CA VAL A 327 2.93 13.95 5.46
C VAL A 327 2.37 12.55 5.73
N TYR A 328 2.29 12.18 6.99
CA TYR A 328 1.79 10.87 7.42
C TYR A 328 0.32 10.96 7.78
N LEU A 329 -0.48 9.98 7.35
CA LEU A 329 -1.93 9.90 7.59
C LEU A 329 -2.32 8.79 8.56
N ASP A 330 -1.38 7.95 8.98
CA ASP A 330 -1.64 6.92 9.99
C ASP A 330 -1.69 7.51 11.39
N VAL A 331 -2.54 6.95 12.25
CA VAL A 331 -2.90 7.49 13.58
C VAL A 331 -1.69 7.90 14.41
N PHE A 332 -0.71 7.00 14.54
CA PHE A 332 0.48 7.28 15.34
C PHE A 332 1.30 8.46 14.82
N LYS A 333 1.60 8.49 13.54
CA LYS A 333 2.45 9.53 12.94
C LYS A 333 1.72 10.87 12.84
N LEU A 334 0.42 10.84 12.60
CA LEU A 334 -0.39 12.05 12.40
C LEU A 334 -0.72 12.74 13.74
N TYR A 335 -1.11 11.96 14.75
CA TYR A 335 -1.61 12.49 16.03
C TYR A 335 -0.66 12.24 17.21
N GLY A 336 0.38 11.40 17.03
CA GLY A 336 1.22 10.86 18.12
C GLY A 336 2.30 11.79 18.67
N GLY A 337 2.27 13.09 18.34
CA GLY A 337 3.25 14.08 18.85
C GLY A 337 3.17 14.40 20.34
N GLY A 338 2.40 13.64 21.13
CA GLY A 338 2.16 13.88 22.56
C GLY A 338 1.74 12.62 23.31
N GLU A 339 0.90 12.80 24.31
CA GLU A 339 0.32 11.72 25.10
C GLU A 339 -0.67 10.88 24.28
N VAL A 340 -0.70 9.57 24.51
CA VAL A 340 -1.58 8.63 23.81
C VAL A 340 -3.06 9.02 23.94
N GLY A 341 -3.49 9.53 25.10
CA GLY A 341 -4.86 10.02 25.30
C GLY A 341 -5.23 11.11 24.31
N ARG A 342 -4.36 12.12 24.12
CA ARG A 342 -4.61 13.21 23.16
C ARG A 342 -4.60 12.72 21.73
N MET A 343 -3.79 11.73 21.41
CA MET A 343 -3.80 11.07 20.10
C MET A 343 -5.16 10.43 19.84
N GLU A 344 -5.69 9.66 20.79
CA GLU A 344 -6.99 9.03 20.69
C GLU A 344 -8.11 10.08 20.55
N ASP A 345 -8.12 11.10 21.40
CA ASP A 345 -9.13 12.16 21.35
C ASP A 345 -9.15 12.88 19.99
N SER A 346 -7.97 13.15 19.41
CA SER A 346 -7.86 13.78 18.09
C SER A 346 -8.38 12.86 16.97
N ALA A 347 -8.06 11.57 17.03
CA ALA A 347 -8.50 10.59 16.06
C ALA A 347 -10.00 10.28 16.15
N ILE A 348 -10.56 10.26 17.38
CA ILE A 348 -11.99 10.15 17.65
C ILE A 348 -12.71 11.38 17.08
N GLU A 349 -12.19 12.57 17.33
CA GLU A 349 -12.78 13.81 16.80
C GLU A 349 -12.76 13.86 15.27
N PHE A 350 -11.71 13.43 14.63
CA PHE A 350 -11.66 13.30 13.16
C PHE A 350 -12.73 12.31 12.66
N THR A 351 -12.85 11.13 13.29
CA THR A 351 -13.89 10.13 12.96
C THR A 351 -15.28 10.73 13.10
N ARG A 352 -15.54 11.48 14.17
CA ARG A 352 -16.80 12.18 14.41
C ARG A 352 -17.07 13.22 13.33
N ARG A 353 -16.11 14.06 12.98
CA ARG A 353 -16.24 15.08 11.93
C ARG A 353 -16.55 14.47 10.56
N LEU A 354 -15.92 13.33 10.22
CA LEU A 354 -16.20 12.61 8.99
C LEU A 354 -17.67 12.16 8.92
N VAL A 355 -18.15 11.46 9.94
CA VAL A 355 -19.54 10.98 9.98
C VAL A 355 -20.51 12.16 9.96
N ARG A 356 -20.26 13.18 10.76
CA ARG A 356 -21.14 14.35 10.86
C ARG A 356 -21.24 15.09 9.53
N SER A 357 -20.12 15.37 8.86
CA SER A 357 -20.11 16.04 7.54
C SER A 357 -20.98 15.27 6.53
N ARG A 358 -20.81 13.94 6.47
CA ARG A 358 -21.56 13.10 5.51
C ARG A 358 -23.04 13.03 5.81
N ILE A 359 -23.41 12.76 7.08
CA ILE A 359 -24.81 12.65 7.47
C ILE A 359 -25.52 14.00 7.34
N GLN A 360 -24.90 15.10 7.71
CA GLN A 360 -25.48 16.43 7.52
C GLN A 360 -25.73 16.75 6.06
N HIS A 361 -24.78 16.43 5.17
CA HIS A 361 -24.91 16.70 3.75
C HIS A 361 -26.02 15.84 3.10
N PHE A 362 -25.96 14.52 3.27
CA PHE A 362 -26.85 13.60 2.56
C PHE A 362 -28.23 13.40 3.24
N CYS A 363 -28.29 13.53 4.57
CA CYS A 363 -29.54 13.30 5.32
C CYS A 363 -30.17 14.59 5.86
N SER A 364 -29.42 15.69 5.94
CA SER A 364 -29.85 16.97 6.53
C SER A 364 -30.32 16.84 8.01
N VAL A 365 -29.79 15.86 8.75
CA VAL A 365 -30.11 15.60 10.17
C VAL A 365 -28.83 15.51 11.01
N ASP A 366 -28.97 15.61 12.33
CA ASP A 366 -27.87 15.35 13.26
C ASP A 366 -27.61 13.83 13.34
N PRO A 367 -26.34 13.38 13.32
CA PRO A 367 -25.99 11.96 13.46
C PRO A 367 -26.62 11.25 14.65
N LYS A 368 -26.86 11.96 15.75
CA LYS A 368 -27.50 11.42 16.98
C LYS A 368 -28.83 10.72 16.72
N VAL A 369 -29.52 11.07 15.64
CA VAL A 369 -30.80 10.45 15.27
C VAL A 369 -30.64 8.95 14.99
N PHE A 370 -29.47 8.52 14.53
CA PHE A 370 -29.18 7.14 14.12
C PHE A 370 -28.57 6.30 15.26
N PHE A 371 -27.96 6.94 16.25
CA PHE A 371 -27.21 6.27 17.30
C PHE A 371 -27.96 6.24 18.65
N GLU A 372 -27.76 5.16 19.42
CA GLU A 372 -28.32 5.01 20.76
C GLU A 372 -27.23 4.68 21.78
N GLY A 373 -27.36 5.22 23.00
CA GLY A 373 -26.42 5.02 24.09
C GLY A 373 -25.53 6.23 24.36
N ASP A 374 -24.41 6.00 25.04
CA ASP A 374 -23.43 7.06 25.35
C ASP A 374 -22.68 7.53 24.10
N GLU A 375 -22.83 8.80 23.77
CA GLU A 375 -22.23 9.39 22.57
C GLU A 375 -20.70 9.24 22.56
N THR A 376 -20.04 9.40 23.69
CA THR A 376 -18.59 9.31 23.80
C THR A 376 -18.11 7.89 23.50
N GLU A 377 -18.81 6.89 24.03
CA GLU A 377 -18.47 5.50 23.78
C GLU A 377 -18.77 5.07 22.33
N ILE A 378 -19.82 5.59 21.70
CA ILE A 378 -20.13 5.34 20.29
C ILE A 378 -18.98 5.82 19.39
N TRP A 379 -18.52 7.07 19.56
CA TRP A 379 -17.43 7.61 18.76
C TRP A 379 -16.10 6.90 19.03
N ARG A 380 -15.84 6.55 20.28
CA ARG A 380 -14.65 5.77 20.66
C ARG A 380 -14.66 4.39 19.99
N GLN A 381 -15.78 3.70 20.01
CA GLN A 381 -15.89 2.38 19.42
C GLN A 381 -15.82 2.40 17.89
N LEU A 382 -16.42 3.39 17.25
CA LEU A 382 -16.25 3.61 15.81
C LEU A 382 -14.78 3.86 15.45
N PHE A 383 -14.08 4.68 16.25
CA PHE A 383 -12.64 4.89 16.07
C PHE A 383 -11.86 3.58 16.23
N PHE A 384 -12.10 2.81 17.27
CA PHE A 384 -11.44 1.51 17.47
C PHE A 384 -11.68 0.56 16.29
N ALA A 385 -12.89 0.53 15.75
CA ALA A 385 -13.26 -0.32 14.64
C ALA A 385 -12.63 0.10 13.30
N CYS A 386 -12.39 1.40 13.07
CA CYS A 386 -11.84 1.91 11.79
C CYS A 386 -10.43 2.49 11.90
N MET A 387 -9.88 2.72 13.10
CA MET A 387 -8.58 3.36 13.31
C MET A 387 -8.42 4.65 12.49
N ALA A 388 -9.45 5.51 12.52
CA ALA A 388 -9.53 6.76 11.78
C ALA A 388 -9.31 6.61 10.24
N ASN A 389 -9.56 5.42 9.68
CA ASN A 389 -9.49 5.16 8.26
C ASN A 389 -10.85 5.43 7.61
N PRO A 390 -10.99 6.44 6.72
CA PRO A 390 -12.27 6.82 6.12
C PRO A 390 -12.95 5.68 5.37
N ARG A 391 -12.20 4.86 4.62
CA ARG A 391 -12.78 3.74 3.87
C ARG A 391 -13.34 2.65 4.77
N MET A 392 -12.58 2.25 5.81
CA MET A 392 -13.08 1.30 6.80
C MET A 392 -14.35 1.84 7.46
N LEU A 393 -14.36 3.12 7.83
CA LEU A 393 -15.54 3.78 8.38
C LEU A 393 -16.73 3.69 7.42
N GLY A 394 -16.53 3.95 6.12
CA GLY A 394 -17.57 3.80 5.10
C GLY A 394 -18.17 2.39 5.04
N HIS A 395 -17.33 1.36 5.07
CA HIS A 395 -17.79 -0.03 5.12
C HIS A 395 -18.58 -0.33 6.42
N LEU A 396 -18.10 0.14 7.57
CA LEU A 396 -18.81 -0.03 8.83
C LEU A 396 -20.20 0.62 8.78
N LEU A 397 -20.30 1.86 8.32
CA LEU A 397 -21.58 2.56 8.17
C LEU A 397 -22.51 1.83 7.18
N HIS A 398 -21.99 1.30 6.09
CA HIS A 398 -22.75 0.50 5.14
C HIS A 398 -23.33 -0.77 5.79
N PHE A 399 -22.52 -1.54 6.54
CA PHE A 399 -22.99 -2.72 7.26
C PHE A 399 -24.00 -2.38 8.35
N LEU A 400 -23.83 -1.26 9.05
CA LEU A 400 -24.78 -0.76 10.04
C LEU A 400 -26.11 -0.36 9.40
N HIS A 401 -26.08 0.24 8.21
CA HIS A 401 -27.28 0.54 7.44
C HIS A 401 -28.05 -0.73 7.10
N GLU A 402 -27.38 -1.74 6.52
CA GLU A 402 -27.99 -3.01 6.10
C GLU A 402 -28.54 -3.83 7.28
N SER A 403 -27.78 -3.92 8.37
CA SER A 403 -28.13 -4.79 9.50
C SER A 403 -29.12 -4.17 10.47
N HIS A 404 -29.12 -2.83 10.64
CA HIS A 404 -29.88 -2.13 11.66
C HIS A 404 -30.86 -1.10 11.12
N LEU A 405 -30.40 -0.09 10.38
CA LEU A 405 -31.24 1.05 10.02
C LEU A 405 -32.41 0.68 9.11
N ILE A 406 -32.18 -0.17 8.08
CA ILE A 406 -33.27 -0.68 7.22
C ILE A 406 -34.36 -1.42 8.03
N ARG A 407 -33.95 -2.02 9.16
CA ARG A 407 -34.85 -2.75 10.04
C ARG A 407 -35.48 -1.88 11.13
N GLY A 408 -35.34 -0.55 11.07
CA GLY A 408 -35.85 0.40 12.03
C GLY A 408 -35.19 0.29 13.43
N ARG A 409 -33.93 -0.15 13.50
CA ARG A 409 -33.14 -0.27 14.75
C ARG A 409 -32.06 0.80 14.77
N ALA A 410 -31.91 1.48 15.91
CA ALA A 410 -30.81 2.41 16.13
C ALA A 410 -29.49 1.66 16.29
N ILE A 411 -28.38 2.38 16.05
CA ILE A 411 -27.03 1.86 16.10
C ILE A 411 -26.48 1.99 17.52
N GLY A 412 -26.33 0.88 18.22
CA GLY A 412 -25.68 0.83 19.54
C GLY A 412 -24.27 0.22 19.45
N LEU A 413 -23.59 0.12 20.58
CA LEU A 413 -22.22 -0.41 20.67
C LEU A 413 -22.08 -1.84 20.10
N ARG A 414 -23.09 -2.68 20.37
CA ARG A 414 -23.11 -4.06 19.85
C ARG A 414 -23.21 -4.10 18.32
N ALA A 415 -24.01 -3.22 17.74
CA ALA A 415 -24.14 -3.12 16.28
C ALA A 415 -22.80 -2.75 15.63
N ILE A 416 -22.06 -1.81 16.23
CA ILE A 416 -20.72 -1.42 15.75
C ILE A 416 -19.76 -2.60 15.82
N GLN A 417 -19.82 -3.38 16.90
CA GLN A 417 -19.00 -4.58 17.04
C GLN A 417 -19.33 -5.62 15.95
N GLU A 418 -20.61 -5.94 15.74
CA GLU A 418 -21.05 -6.87 14.69
C GLU A 418 -20.64 -6.41 13.28
N ALA A 419 -20.68 -5.10 13.00
CA ALA A 419 -20.20 -4.54 11.74
C ALA A 419 -18.67 -4.67 11.58
N ALA A 420 -17.91 -4.50 12.66
CA ALA A 420 -16.46 -4.66 12.65
C ALA A 420 -16.03 -6.12 12.46
N ASP A 421 -16.75 -7.07 13.08
CA ASP A 421 -16.56 -8.50 12.92
C ASP A 421 -16.78 -8.89 11.46
N ARG A 422 -17.88 -8.44 10.87
CA ARG A 422 -18.20 -8.67 9.47
C ARG A 422 -17.14 -8.09 8.54
N TYR A 423 -16.67 -6.85 8.81
CA TYR A 423 -15.61 -6.23 8.02
C TYR A 423 -14.31 -7.03 8.08
N TYR A 424 -13.92 -7.51 9.25
CA TYR A 424 -12.74 -8.35 9.41
C TYR A 424 -12.87 -9.64 8.59
N GLU A 425 -13.99 -10.35 8.70
CA GLU A 425 -14.19 -11.62 8.02
C GLU A 425 -14.24 -11.50 6.49
N GLU A 426 -14.98 -10.50 5.98
CA GLU A 426 -15.19 -10.33 4.54
C GLU A 426 -14.01 -9.67 3.83
N LYS A 427 -13.37 -8.69 4.46
CA LYS A 427 -12.37 -7.82 3.79
C LYS A 427 -10.92 -8.07 4.23
N ILE A 428 -10.67 -8.40 5.49
CA ILE A 428 -9.30 -8.53 6.01
C ILE A 428 -8.82 -9.98 6.02
N GLU A 429 -9.57 -10.88 6.61
CA GLU A 429 -9.17 -12.30 6.77
C GLU A 429 -8.97 -13.01 5.43
N SER A 430 -9.73 -12.59 4.41
CA SER A 430 -9.60 -13.10 3.04
C SER A 430 -8.19 -12.94 2.43
N TYR A 431 -7.36 -12.04 2.95
CA TYR A 431 -5.97 -11.89 2.52
C TYR A 431 -5.20 -13.21 2.58
N PHE A 432 -5.33 -13.97 3.66
CA PHE A 432 -4.65 -15.27 3.77
C PHE A 432 -5.31 -16.36 2.95
N ARG A 433 -6.65 -16.31 2.80
CA ARG A 433 -7.41 -17.27 2.00
C ARG A 433 -6.99 -17.24 0.54
N LEU A 434 -6.93 -16.05 -0.03
CA LEU A 434 -6.67 -15.86 -1.45
C LEU A 434 -5.17 -15.81 -1.79
N GLY A 435 -4.30 -15.60 -0.80
CA GLY A 435 -2.85 -15.50 -1.02
C GLY A 435 -2.26 -16.71 -1.77
N LYS A 436 -2.82 -17.92 -1.59
CA LYS A 436 -2.39 -19.11 -2.31
C LYS A 436 -2.62 -19.05 -3.83
N PHE A 437 -3.52 -18.20 -4.31
CA PHE A 437 -3.86 -18.05 -5.73
C PHE A 437 -3.16 -16.88 -6.42
N LEU A 438 -2.33 -16.11 -5.71
CA LEU A 438 -1.61 -15.01 -6.29
C LEU A 438 -0.56 -15.49 -7.31
N HIS A 439 -0.53 -14.83 -8.45
CA HIS A 439 0.46 -15.05 -9.51
C HIS A 439 1.79 -14.35 -9.18
N GLU A 440 2.33 -14.65 -8.01
CA GLU A 440 3.59 -14.13 -7.49
C GLU A 440 4.64 -15.24 -7.45
N SER A 441 5.89 -14.86 -7.20
CA SER A 441 6.96 -15.84 -7.06
C SER A 441 6.69 -16.83 -5.92
N PHE A 442 7.30 -18.00 -5.98
CA PHE A 442 7.18 -19.00 -4.91
C PHE A 442 7.59 -18.45 -3.54
N ALA A 443 8.65 -17.63 -3.50
CA ALA A 443 9.14 -17.01 -2.28
C ALA A 443 8.10 -16.02 -1.68
N GLU A 444 7.45 -15.19 -2.52
CA GLU A 444 6.41 -14.26 -2.08
C GLU A 444 5.19 -14.99 -1.55
N ARG A 445 4.73 -16.04 -2.22
CA ARG A 445 3.63 -16.88 -1.72
C ARG A 445 3.96 -17.58 -0.41
N SER A 446 5.17 -18.08 -0.24
CA SER A 446 5.59 -18.71 1.02
C SER A 446 5.65 -17.72 2.18
N SER A 447 5.96 -16.44 1.91
CA SER A 447 5.97 -15.40 2.92
C SER A 447 4.58 -15.11 3.50
N ILE A 448 3.52 -15.28 2.71
CA ILE A 448 2.14 -15.12 3.17
C ILE A 448 1.80 -16.17 4.25
N TYR A 449 2.21 -17.41 4.04
CA TYR A 449 2.00 -18.46 5.05
C TYR A 449 2.79 -18.21 6.34
N SER A 450 4.04 -17.74 6.23
CA SER A 450 4.83 -17.40 7.42
C SER A 450 4.25 -16.21 8.18
N LEU A 451 3.68 -15.21 7.49
CA LEU A 451 2.96 -14.11 8.13
C LEU A 451 1.69 -14.57 8.85
N LYS A 452 0.99 -15.56 8.29
CA LYS A 452 -0.16 -16.19 8.97
C LYS A 452 0.28 -16.85 10.29
N GLU A 453 1.37 -17.64 10.29
CA GLU A 453 1.93 -18.21 11.52
C GLU A 453 2.34 -17.16 12.55
N LEU A 454 2.95 -16.05 12.11
CA LEU A 454 3.30 -14.94 13.01
C LEU A 454 2.04 -14.35 13.65
N LEU A 455 1.00 -14.10 12.86
CA LEU A 455 -0.26 -13.56 13.38
C LEU A 455 -0.93 -14.55 14.34
N GLU A 456 -0.96 -15.85 14.02
CA GLU A 456 -1.48 -16.90 14.89
C GLU A 456 -0.76 -16.93 16.24
N ALA A 457 0.57 -16.84 16.23
CA ALA A 457 1.36 -16.78 17.45
C ALA A 457 1.05 -15.53 18.28
N VAL A 458 0.90 -14.35 17.65
CA VAL A 458 0.53 -13.10 18.32
C VAL A 458 -0.86 -13.18 18.93
N VAL A 459 -1.85 -13.67 18.18
CA VAL A 459 -3.25 -13.80 18.65
C VAL A 459 -3.35 -14.85 19.74
N GLY A 460 -2.66 -15.98 19.58
CA GLY A 460 -2.56 -17.02 20.62
C GLY A 460 -2.04 -16.45 21.93
N ARG A 461 -0.91 -15.72 21.88
CA ARG A 461 -0.35 -15.07 23.07
C ARG A 461 -1.31 -14.06 23.70
N ALA A 462 -2.01 -13.26 22.90
CA ALA A 462 -3.00 -12.31 23.42
C ALA A 462 -4.18 -13.01 24.12
N ARG A 463 -4.58 -14.22 23.65
CA ARG A 463 -5.58 -15.06 24.30
C ARG A 463 -5.06 -15.67 25.61
N ASP A 464 -3.85 -16.18 25.62
CA ASP A 464 -3.23 -16.77 26.83
C ASP A 464 -3.14 -15.74 27.97
N LEU A 465 -2.87 -14.49 27.62
CA LEU A 465 -2.76 -13.40 28.59
C LEU A 465 -4.08 -13.04 29.27
N LYS A 466 -5.23 -13.51 28.81
CA LYS A 466 -6.54 -13.28 29.49
C LYS A 466 -6.57 -13.87 30.88
N SER A 467 -5.93 -15.04 31.06
CA SER A 467 -5.85 -15.75 32.33
C SER A 467 -4.66 -15.36 33.16
N HIS A 468 -3.81 -14.44 32.66
CA HIS A 468 -2.64 -13.98 33.39
C HIS A 468 -3.04 -13.17 34.62
N ASP A 469 -2.48 -13.52 35.78
CA ASP A 469 -2.74 -12.85 37.03
C ASP A 469 -1.46 -12.10 37.49
N SER A 470 -1.58 -10.80 37.70
CA SER A 470 -0.53 -9.97 38.27
C SER A 470 -1.13 -8.92 39.19
N GLU A 471 -0.31 -8.34 40.06
CA GLU A 471 -0.76 -7.26 40.97
C GLU A 471 -1.33 -6.05 40.22
N VAL A 472 -0.80 -5.76 39.03
CA VAL A 472 -1.28 -4.69 38.15
C VAL A 472 -2.64 -5.04 37.57
N ILE A 473 -2.81 -6.27 37.08
CA ILE A 473 -4.05 -6.74 36.47
C ILE A 473 -5.19 -6.81 37.48
N ARG A 474 -4.92 -7.24 38.73
CA ARG A 474 -5.91 -7.27 39.80
C ARG A 474 -6.55 -5.91 40.12
N LYS A 475 -5.87 -4.81 39.78
CA LYS A 475 -6.41 -3.44 39.92
C LYS A 475 -7.38 -3.05 38.82
N ILE A 476 -7.48 -3.83 37.73
CA ILE A 476 -8.37 -3.58 36.60
C ILE A 476 -9.71 -4.27 36.86
N GLN A 477 -10.80 -3.52 36.79
CA GLN A 477 -12.13 -4.08 36.96
C GLN A 477 -12.51 -4.91 35.71
N GLY A 478 -12.90 -6.16 35.94
CA GLY A 478 -13.31 -7.09 34.89
C GLY A 478 -12.12 -7.69 34.13
N GLN A 479 -12.38 -8.22 32.93
CA GLN A 479 -11.35 -8.79 32.08
C GLN A 479 -10.42 -7.67 31.57
N HIS A 480 -9.12 -7.81 31.78
CA HIS A 480 -8.14 -6.85 31.28
C HIS A 480 -7.99 -6.93 29.76
N PRO A 481 -7.73 -5.80 29.07
CA PRO A 481 -7.50 -5.82 27.64
C PRO A 481 -6.12 -6.41 27.33
N THR A 482 -6.06 -7.23 26.26
CA THR A 482 -4.83 -7.87 25.78
C THR A 482 -4.57 -7.63 24.29
N SER A 483 -5.29 -6.70 23.69
CA SER A 483 -5.19 -6.38 22.26
C SER A 483 -3.93 -5.62 21.86
N HIS A 484 -3.21 -5.04 22.81
CA HIS A 484 -2.00 -4.28 22.56
C HIS A 484 -0.77 -5.04 23.05
N PHE A 485 0.29 -4.99 22.26
CA PHE A 485 1.59 -5.60 22.60
C PHE A 485 2.72 -4.73 22.07
N HIS A 486 3.93 -4.94 22.56
CA HIS A 486 5.08 -4.21 22.06
C HIS A 486 6.24 -5.12 21.65
N VAL A 487 7.06 -4.59 20.74
CA VAL A 487 8.31 -5.19 20.29
C VAL A 487 9.36 -4.09 20.13
N PRO A 488 10.66 -4.39 20.17
CA PRO A 488 11.70 -3.44 19.79
C PRO A 488 11.45 -2.85 18.40
N VAL A 489 11.75 -1.58 18.21
CA VAL A 489 11.56 -0.90 16.90
C VAL A 489 12.31 -1.62 15.76
N SER A 490 13.41 -2.32 16.06
CA SER A 490 14.14 -3.15 15.11
C SER A 490 13.31 -4.29 14.49
N TYR A 491 12.26 -4.76 15.18
CA TYR A 491 11.37 -5.81 14.69
C TYR A 491 10.11 -5.27 13.99
N GLU A 492 9.90 -3.96 14.00
CA GLU A 492 8.75 -3.32 13.33
C GLU A 492 8.61 -3.75 11.85
N PRO A 493 9.69 -3.86 11.04
CA PRO A 493 9.57 -4.26 9.64
C PRO A 493 8.91 -5.63 9.42
N LEU A 494 8.96 -6.56 10.39
CA LEU A 494 8.30 -7.87 10.31
C LEU A 494 6.78 -7.77 10.29
N PHE A 495 6.24 -6.73 10.90
CA PHE A 495 4.81 -6.49 11.02
C PHE A 495 4.24 -5.61 9.91
N SER A 496 5.09 -5.03 9.06
CA SER A 496 4.70 -4.04 8.06
C SER A 496 3.61 -4.55 7.09
N THR A 497 3.71 -5.79 6.63
CA THR A 497 2.70 -6.40 5.74
C THR A 497 1.39 -6.67 6.49
N LEU A 498 1.44 -7.12 7.74
CA LEU A 498 0.25 -7.31 8.58
C LEU A 498 -0.42 -5.97 8.89
N GLU A 499 0.37 -4.93 9.11
CA GLU A 499 -0.13 -3.57 9.31
C GLU A 499 -0.77 -3.01 8.02
N LEU A 500 -0.11 -3.18 6.88
CA LEU A 500 -0.61 -2.74 5.58
C LEU A 500 -1.97 -3.38 5.22
N ASN A 501 -2.18 -4.63 5.64
CA ASN A 501 -3.41 -5.38 5.43
C ASN A 501 -4.37 -5.32 6.63
N PHE A 502 -4.19 -4.38 7.56
CA PHE A 502 -5.10 -4.05 8.66
C PHE A 502 -5.29 -5.13 9.74
N PHE A 503 -4.44 -6.17 9.80
CA PHE A 503 -4.49 -7.14 10.91
C PHE A 503 -4.06 -6.52 12.24
N LEU A 504 -3.19 -5.53 12.16
CA LEU A 504 -2.74 -4.72 13.30
C LEU A 504 -2.44 -3.28 12.87
N THR A 505 -2.25 -2.41 13.85
CA THR A 505 -1.92 -1.00 13.64
C THR A 505 -0.85 -0.57 14.62
N LYS A 506 0.20 0.08 14.15
CA LYS A 506 1.15 0.75 15.04
C LYS A 506 0.44 1.86 15.77
N TYR A 507 0.42 1.77 17.10
CA TYR A 507 -0.39 2.63 17.95
C TYR A 507 0.40 3.79 18.55
N PHE A 508 1.62 3.50 19.07
CA PHE A 508 2.57 4.51 19.54
C PHE A 508 3.96 3.91 19.74
N GLU A 509 4.92 4.76 20.14
CA GLU A 509 6.25 4.36 20.56
C GLU A 509 6.50 4.78 22.01
N MET A 510 7.25 3.98 22.74
CA MET A 510 7.67 4.29 24.10
C MET A 510 9.07 3.75 24.37
N SER A 511 9.64 4.10 25.50
CA SER A 511 10.86 3.45 26.00
C SER A 511 10.50 2.40 27.03
N ASP A 512 11.12 1.23 26.92
CA ASP A 512 11.03 0.19 27.94
C ASP A 512 11.84 0.55 29.20
N ARG A 513 11.89 -0.36 30.18
CA ARG A 513 12.68 -0.14 31.42
C ARG A 513 14.18 -0.02 31.19
N SER A 514 14.70 -0.59 30.12
CA SER A 514 16.13 -0.51 29.77
C SER A 514 16.46 0.75 28.97
N GLY A 515 15.46 1.57 28.63
CA GLY A 515 15.59 2.75 27.78
C GLY A 515 15.56 2.43 26.28
N GLN A 516 15.34 1.17 25.89
CA GLN A 516 15.20 0.77 24.49
C GLN A 516 13.85 1.26 23.95
N LYS A 517 13.87 1.82 22.71
CA LYS A 517 12.63 2.20 22.03
C LYS A 517 11.88 0.96 21.57
N VAL A 518 10.60 0.91 21.90
CA VAL A 518 9.67 -0.14 21.52
C VAL A 518 8.49 0.45 20.77
N ALA A 519 8.04 -0.28 19.77
CA ALA A 519 6.81 0.01 19.02
C ALA A 519 5.65 -0.78 19.63
N VAL A 520 4.57 -0.10 19.95
CA VAL A 520 3.33 -0.71 20.44
C VAL A 520 2.37 -0.87 19.27
N PHE A 521 1.85 -2.09 19.12
CA PHE A 521 0.85 -2.44 18.13
C PHE A 521 -0.48 -2.77 18.79
N ALA A 522 -1.58 -2.39 18.14
CA ALA A 522 -2.93 -2.82 18.46
C ALA A 522 -3.39 -3.83 17.40
N LEU A 523 -3.94 -4.97 17.85
CA LEU A 523 -4.63 -5.91 16.96
C LEU A 523 -5.89 -5.25 16.37
N ASN A 524 -6.34 -5.74 15.21
CA ASN A 524 -7.59 -5.27 14.61
C ASN A 524 -8.78 -5.51 15.55
N TYR A 525 -9.71 -4.56 15.60
CA TYR A 525 -10.86 -4.62 16.52
C TYR A 525 -11.78 -5.81 16.22
N GLY A 526 -12.15 -6.06 14.95
CA GLY A 526 -12.97 -7.21 14.56
C GLY A 526 -12.26 -8.55 14.80
N LEU A 527 -10.93 -8.62 14.54
CA LEU A 527 -10.13 -9.80 14.91
C LEU A 527 -10.21 -10.05 16.42
N CYS A 528 -10.06 -9.01 17.24
CA CYS A 528 -10.14 -9.14 18.69
C CYS A 528 -11.50 -9.67 19.13
N SER A 529 -12.59 -9.17 18.54
CA SER A 529 -13.95 -9.62 18.81
C SER A 529 -14.10 -11.10 18.44
N LYS A 530 -13.73 -11.50 17.23
CA LYS A 530 -13.81 -12.87 16.74
C LYS A 530 -13.09 -13.88 17.66
N TYR A 531 -11.90 -13.54 18.12
CA TYR A 531 -11.09 -14.40 19.00
C TYR A 531 -11.29 -14.10 20.50
N SER A 532 -12.34 -13.37 20.86
CA SER A 532 -12.71 -13.04 22.25
C SER A 532 -11.58 -12.35 23.02
N ILE A 533 -10.80 -11.49 22.39
CA ILE A 533 -9.77 -10.64 22.99
C ILE A 533 -10.43 -9.31 23.36
N ARG A 534 -10.34 -8.89 24.62
CA ARG A 534 -10.84 -7.57 25.00
C ARG A 534 -9.97 -6.49 24.40
N PHE A 535 -10.58 -5.64 23.56
CA PHE A 535 -9.88 -4.51 22.94
C PHE A 535 -9.79 -3.32 23.91
N GLY A 536 -8.68 -2.62 23.87
CA GLY A 536 -8.44 -1.42 24.63
C GLY A 536 -7.07 -1.41 25.31
N ARG A 537 -6.82 -0.35 26.01
CA ARG A 537 -5.69 -0.18 26.92
C ARG A 537 -6.19 0.22 28.32
N PRO A 538 -5.39 0.03 29.36
CA PRO A 538 -5.73 0.54 30.68
C PRO A 538 -5.92 2.07 30.62
N THR A 539 -6.89 2.58 31.37
CA THR A 539 -7.16 4.01 31.50
C THR A 539 -6.26 4.62 32.55
N GLY A 540 -5.65 5.77 32.25
CA GLY A 540 -4.73 6.48 33.12
C GLY A 540 -3.26 6.34 32.70
N GLU A 541 -2.49 7.42 32.81
CA GLU A 541 -1.09 7.44 32.34
C GLU A 541 -0.16 6.53 33.16
N ARG A 542 -0.39 6.45 34.46
CA ARG A 542 0.44 5.66 35.35
C ARG A 542 0.19 4.18 35.20
N GLU A 543 -1.08 3.77 35.12
CA GLU A 543 -1.50 2.40 34.86
C GLU A 543 -1.06 1.96 33.46
N PHE A 544 -1.14 2.84 32.47
CA PHE A 544 -0.70 2.57 31.13
C PHE A 544 0.80 2.28 31.04
N ARG A 545 1.64 3.11 31.68
CA ARG A 545 3.09 2.88 31.75
C ARG A 545 3.44 1.57 32.44
N LEU A 546 2.77 1.27 33.55
CA LEU A 546 2.98 0.01 34.27
C LEU A 546 2.57 -1.21 33.42
N TYR A 547 1.47 -1.10 32.67
CA TYR A 547 0.93 -2.17 31.84
C TYR A 547 1.89 -2.62 30.73
N PHE A 548 2.54 -1.68 30.06
CA PHE A 548 3.52 -2.00 29.02
C PHE A 548 4.96 -2.13 29.51
N VAL A 549 5.26 -1.61 30.67
CA VAL A 549 6.55 -1.80 31.32
C VAL A 549 6.66 -3.19 31.97
N GLU A 550 5.54 -3.80 32.33
CA GLU A 550 5.49 -5.21 32.72
C GLU A 550 5.76 -6.11 31.48
N ARG A 551 6.71 -7.05 31.62
CA ARG A 551 7.25 -7.84 30.47
C ARG A 551 6.26 -8.80 29.79
N PHE A 552 5.07 -9.01 30.31
CA PHE A 552 4.15 -9.96 29.71
C PHE A 552 3.48 -9.47 28.40
N PHE A 553 3.50 -8.16 28.10
CA PHE A 553 3.12 -7.60 26.81
C PHE A 553 4.29 -7.42 25.84
N ASP A 554 5.50 -7.79 26.24
CA ASP A 554 6.67 -7.85 25.39
C ASP A 554 6.65 -9.15 24.58
N TYR A 555 6.45 -9.00 23.28
CA TYR A 555 6.41 -10.14 22.35
C TYR A 555 7.75 -10.40 21.65
N SER A 556 8.85 -9.81 22.13
CA SER A 556 10.20 -10.01 21.56
C SER A 556 10.59 -11.47 21.49
N ALA A 557 10.34 -12.23 22.56
CA ALA A 557 10.66 -13.66 22.63
C ALA A 557 9.84 -14.47 21.60
N LEU A 558 8.57 -14.10 21.37
CA LEU A 558 7.73 -14.71 20.37
C LEU A 558 8.26 -14.47 18.94
N VAL A 559 8.67 -13.22 18.67
CA VAL A 559 9.25 -12.84 17.37
C VAL A 559 10.57 -13.59 17.14
N LEU A 560 11.43 -13.69 18.14
CA LEU A 560 12.68 -14.44 18.04
C LEU A 560 12.42 -15.94 17.77
N ALA A 561 11.45 -16.53 18.46
CA ALA A 561 11.07 -17.93 18.23
C ALA A 561 10.52 -18.15 16.81
N PHE A 562 9.70 -17.21 16.31
CA PHE A 562 9.21 -17.23 14.94
C PHE A 562 10.35 -17.13 13.91
N LEU A 563 11.31 -16.21 14.10
CA LEU A 563 12.46 -16.07 13.22
C LEU A 563 13.34 -17.34 13.25
N ALA A 564 13.61 -17.88 14.43
CA ALA A 564 14.38 -19.13 14.57
C ALA A 564 13.74 -20.32 13.84
N LYS A 565 12.39 -20.36 13.79
CA LYS A 565 11.63 -21.41 13.09
C LYS A 565 11.59 -21.23 11.57
N ASN A 566 11.58 -19.99 11.09
CA ASN A 566 11.33 -19.65 9.68
C ASN A 566 12.55 -19.14 8.92
N GLN A 567 13.70 -19.01 9.55
CA GLN A 567 14.94 -18.58 8.91
C GLN A 567 16.13 -19.43 9.33
N GLU A 568 17.00 -19.71 8.40
CA GLU A 568 18.32 -20.30 8.66
C GLU A 568 19.42 -19.28 8.39
N ILE A 569 20.36 -19.17 9.32
CA ILE A 569 21.55 -18.33 9.22
C ILE A 569 22.76 -19.26 9.08
N VAL A 570 23.26 -19.41 7.85
CA VAL A 570 24.25 -20.44 7.52
C VAL A 570 25.44 -19.84 6.76
N CYS A 571 26.64 -20.35 7.07
CA CYS A 571 27.84 -20.02 6.28
C CYS A 571 27.77 -20.69 4.89
N ASP A 572 28.02 -19.91 3.84
CA ASP A 572 28.02 -20.38 2.43
C ASP A 572 29.25 -21.21 2.04
N ASN A 573 30.29 -21.21 2.89
CA ASN A 573 31.48 -22.01 2.64
C ASN A 573 31.14 -23.52 2.74
N PRO A 574 31.31 -24.31 1.64
CA PRO A 574 30.94 -25.72 1.62
C PRO A 574 31.64 -26.59 2.67
N LYS A 575 32.82 -26.15 3.13
CA LYS A 575 33.60 -26.85 4.17
C LYS A 575 33.20 -26.45 5.58
N CYS A 576 32.56 -25.28 5.77
CA CYS A 576 32.20 -24.77 7.09
C CYS A 576 30.74 -25.10 7.44
N LYS A 577 29.79 -24.66 6.64
CA LYS A 577 28.34 -24.83 6.84
C LYS A 577 27.84 -24.54 8.28
N ALA A 578 28.54 -23.67 9.01
CA ALA A 578 28.17 -23.34 10.38
C ALA A 578 26.81 -22.65 10.42
N VAL A 579 25.92 -23.10 11.30
CA VAL A 579 24.59 -22.51 11.53
C VAL A 579 24.69 -21.58 12.75
N PHE A 580 24.05 -20.42 12.67
CA PHE A 580 24.09 -19.40 13.73
C PHE A 580 22.67 -19.11 14.23
N SER A 581 22.54 -18.75 15.51
CA SER A 581 21.28 -18.27 16.07
C SER A 581 21.00 -16.82 15.67
N HIS A 582 19.71 -16.42 15.67
CA HIS A 582 19.28 -15.05 15.37
C HIS A 582 19.90 -14.00 16.30
N GLU A 583 20.17 -14.34 17.56
CA GLU A 583 20.82 -13.46 18.51
C GLU A 583 22.22 -12.98 18.07
N ARG A 584 22.88 -13.78 17.23
CA ARG A 584 24.22 -13.46 16.68
C ARG A 584 24.16 -12.69 15.37
N LEU A 585 23.00 -12.54 14.78
CA LEU A 585 22.86 -11.95 13.44
C LEU A 585 23.35 -10.49 13.42
N ASP A 586 22.97 -9.68 14.41
CA ASP A 586 23.40 -8.28 14.51
C ASP A 586 24.92 -8.15 14.59
N ALA A 587 25.55 -8.99 15.39
CA ALA A 587 27.02 -9.02 15.49
C ALA A 587 27.65 -9.46 14.16
N ILE A 588 27.10 -10.47 13.49
CA ILE A 588 27.58 -10.94 12.17
C ILE A 588 27.41 -9.85 11.12
N GLN A 589 26.31 -9.11 11.15
CA GLN A 589 26.07 -7.97 10.24
C GLN A 589 27.08 -6.84 10.45
N GLN A 590 27.39 -6.50 11.70
CA GLN A 590 28.44 -5.50 12.03
C GLN A 590 29.80 -5.86 11.47
N TYR A 591 30.10 -7.16 11.35
CA TYR A 591 31.34 -7.67 10.73
C TYR A 591 31.19 -7.96 9.22
N GLY A 592 30.22 -7.34 8.53
CA GLY A 592 30.05 -7.45 7.08
C GLY A 592 29.61 -8.83 6.61
N MET A 593 28.82 -9.56 7.42
CA MET A 593 28.35 -10.92 7.15
C MET A 593 29.50 -11.95 6.99
N LEU A 594 30.70 -11.66 7.46
CA LEU A 594 31.80 -12.63 7.47
C LEU A 594 31.52 -13.74 8.50
N CYS A 595 31.76 -14.98 8.13
CA CYS A 595 31.52 -16.12 9.02
C CYS A 595 32.45 -16.11 10.24
N PRO A 596 31.94 -16.03 11.49
CA PRO A 596 32.79 -16.03 12.69
C PRO A 596 33.57 -17.34 12.87
N SER A 597 33.06 -18.45 12.35
CA SER A 597 33.67 -19.77 12.52
C SER A 597 34.85 -20.02 11.58
N CYS A 598 34.68 -19.78 10.28
CA CYS A 598 35.74 -20.07 9.30
C CYS A 598 36.49 -18.80 8.81
N LYS A 599 35.98 -17.62 9.11
CA LYS A 599 36.56 -16.30 8.71
C LYS A 599 36.83 -16.13 7.22
N SER A 600 36.32 -17.02 6.39
CA SER A 600 36.53 -17.01 4.93
C SER A 600 35.23 -17.13 4.11
N GLY A 601 34.15 -17.61 4.72
CA GLY A 601 32.83 -17.70 4.10
C GLY A 601 31.94 -16.51 4.48
N THR A 602 30.90 -16.29 3.69
CA THR A 602 29.88 -15.28 3.96
C THR A 602 28.68 -15.96 4.63
N VAL A 603 28.13 -15.33 5.65
CA VAL A 603 26.91 -15.85 6.30
C VAL A 603 25.71 -15.41 5.47
N ARG A 604 24.83 -16.34 5.15
CA ARG A 604 23.57 -16.10 4.44
C ARG A 604 22.41 -16.37 5.36
N VAL A 605 21.40 -15.47 5.27
CA VAL A 605 20.11 -15.66 5.91
C VAL A 605 19.16 -16.17 4.83
N THR A 606 18.65 -17.39 5.00
CA THR A 606 17.76 -18.04 4.05
C THR A 606 16.39 -18.22 4.69
N ASN A 607 15.33 -17.75 4.06
CA ASN A 607 13.96 -18.06 4.48
C ASN A 607 13.63 -19.51 4.12
N LEU A 608 13.04 -20.25 5.06
CA LEU A 608 12.65 -21.64 4.86
C LEU A 608 11.36 -21.75 4.01
N SER A 609 11.40 -21.20 2.78
CA SER A 609 10.28 -21.32 1.83
C SER A 609 9.92 -22.79 1.50
N ARG A 610 10.87 -23.71 1.69
CA ARG A 610 10.66 -25.16 1.51
C ARG A 610 9.64 -25.75 2.47
N LYS A 611 9.44 -25.16 3.64
CA LYS A 611 8.44 -25.60 4.62
C LYS A 611 7.03 -25.65 4.04
N TYR A 612 6.69 -24.70 3.15
CA TYR A 612 5.37 -24.60 2.52
C TYR A 612 5.34 -25.15 1.09
N ALA A 613 6.41 -25.82 0.66
CA ALA A 613 6.52 -26.33 -0.71
C ALA A 613 5.40 -27.30 -1.07
N ALA A 614 4.96 -28.13 -0.11
CA ALA A 614 3.89 -29.10 -0.32
C ALA A 614 2.55 -28.38 -0.59
N GLU A 615 2.18 -27.41 0.24
CA GLU A 615 0.95 -26.64 0.12
C GLU A 615 0.94 -25.79 -1.17
N LEU A 616 2.07 -25.15 -1.49
CA LEU A 616 2.19 -24.33 -2.69
C LEU A 616 2.20 -25.14 -3.98
N ASN A 617 2.79 -26.33 -3.97
CA ASN A 617 2.77 -27.23 -5.14
C ASN A 617 1.43 -27.95 -5.30
N ALA A 618 0.61 -28.07 -4.26
CA ALA A 618 -0.73 -28.60 -4.34
C ALA A 618 -1.71 -27.65 -5.04
N VAL A 619 -1.38 -26.36 -5.11
CA VAL A 619 -2.21 -25.38 -5.82
C VAL A 619 -2.08 -25.60 -7.33
N ASN A 620 -3.21 -25.77 -8.02
CA ASN A 620 -3.24 -25.86 -9.47
C ASN A 620 -2.70 -24.57 -10.09
N LYS A 621 -1.67 -24.70 -10.95
CA LYS A 621 -1.03 -23.54 -11.60
C LYS A 621 -1.97 -22.75 -12.49
N ASP A 622 -2.99 -23.39 -13.06
CA ASP A 622 -4.00 -22.77 -13.90
C ASP A 622 -4.94 -21.87 -13.10
N LEU A 623 -5.00 -22.02 -11.77
CA LEU A 623 -5.78 -21.17 -10.88
C LEU A 623 -5.01 -19.97 -10.36
N LEU A 624 -3.73 -19.80 -10.70
CA LEU A 624 -2.96 -18.63 -10.28
C LEU A 624 -3.41 -17.41 -11.10
N LEU A 625 -3.78 -16.34 -10.40
CA LEU A 625 -4.27 -15.10 -10.99
C LEU A 625 -3.44 -13.90 -10.54
N PRO A 626 -3.27 -12.88 -11.39
CA PRO A 626 -2.79 -11.57 -10.97
C PRO A 626 -3.66 -10.99 -9.85
N ASN A 627 -3.07 -10.17 -8.99
CA ASN A 627 -3.74 -9.60 -7.82
C ASN A 627 -5.07 -8.88 -8.16
N ILE A 628 -5.09 -8.12 -9.25
CA ILE A 628 -6.31 -7.43 -9.72
C ILE A 628 -7.41 -8.42 -10.16
N GLU A 629 -7.06 -9.48 -10.89
CA GLU A 629 -8.03 -10.49 -11.32
C GLU A 629 -8.63 -11.22 -10.11
N LEU A 630 -7.79 -11.57 -9.14
CA LEU A 630 -8.22 -12.17 -7.89
C LEU A 630 -9.10 -11.21 -7.07
N GLY A 631 -8.74 -9.93 -7.02
CA GLY A 631 -9.53 -8.88 -6.38
C GLY A 631 -10.91 -8.71 -7.02
N ILE A 632 -11.01 -8.76 -8.36
CA ILE A 632 -12.30 -8.72 -9.07
C ILE A 632 -13.20 -9.89 -8.62
N LEU A 633 -12.66 -11.11 -8.59
CA LEU A 633 -13.41 -12.28 -8.14
C LEU A 633 -13.87 -12.12 -6.69
N GLN A 634 -13.00 -11.65 -5.82
CA GLN A 634 -13.33 -11.42 -4.41
C GLN A 634 -14.43 -10.39 -4.23
N THR A 635 -14.36 -9.25 -4.92
CA THR A 635 -15.39 -8.22 -4.86
C THR A 635 -16.75 -8.78 -5.30
N LEU A 636 -16.78 -9.50 -6.43
CA LEU A 636 -18.01 -10.12 -6.92
C LEU A 636 -18.56 -11.20 -5.99
N HIS A 637 -17.68 -11.96 -5.32
CA HIS A 637 -18.07 -12.97 -4.34
C HIS A 637 -18.70 -12.34 -3.10
N VAL A 638 -18.14 -11.24 -2.59
CA VAL A 638 -18.61 -10.56 -1.39
C VAL A 638 -19.94 -9.85 -1.65
N GLU A 639 -20.04 -9.12 -2.75
CA GLU A 639 -21.23 -8.32 -3.10
C GLU A 639 -22.39 -9.20 -3.62
N LYS A 640 -22.11 -10.41 -4.11
CA LYS A 640 -23.10 -11.41 -4.62
C LYS A 640 -24.02 -10.93 -5.73
N GLU A 641 -23.74 -9.76 -6.28
CA GLU A 641 -24.52 -9.12 -7.34
C GLU A 641 -23.66 -8.81 -8.56
N PRO A 642 -24.24 -8.76 -9.76
CA PRO A 642 -23.53 -8.31 -10.95
C PRO A 642 -23.14 -6.84 -10.83
N MET A 643 -21.86 -6.52 -11.01
CA MET A 643 -21.33 -5.18 -10.81
C MET A 643 -20.81 -4.55 -12.10
N ARG A 644 -20.91 -3.20 -12.19
CA ARG A 644 -20.25 -2.44 -13.25
C ARG A 644 -18.75 -2.38 -13.00
N PRO A 645 -17.92 -2.37 -14.06
CA PRO A 645 -16.47 -2.20 -13.90
C PRO A 645 -16.07 -0.98 -13.05
N ALA A 646 -16.83 0.10 -13.14
CA ALA A 646 -16.58 1.31 -12.34
C ALA A 646 -16.79 1.10 -10.82
N ALA A 647 -17.79 0.30 -10.44
CA ALA A 647 -18.03 -0.03 -9.02
C ALA A 647 -16.90 -0.92 -8.47
N ILE A 648 -16.51 -1.96 -9.22
CA ILE A 648 -15.37 -2.82 -8.84
C ILE A 648 -14.08 -2.02 -8.80
N ALA A 649 -13.89 -1.08 -9.72
CA ALA A 649 -12.76 -0.19 -9.74
C ALA A 649 -12.65 0.65 -8.45
N GLY A 650 -13.79 1.10 -7.92
CA GLY A 650 -13.87 1.78 -6.63
C GLY A 650 -13.37 0.90 -5.47
N GLU A 651 -13.78 -0.36 -5.43
CA GLU A 651 -13.36 -1.30 -4.37
C GLU A 651 -11.86 -1.65 -4.43
N LEU A 652 -11.31 -1.74 -5.64
CA LEU A 652 -9.93 -2.20 -5.84
C LEU A 652 -8.89 -1.09 -6.01
N ASP A 653 -9.28 0.17 -5.88
CA ASP A 653 -8.39 1.32 -6.15
C ASP A 653 -7.68 1.22 -7.50
N CYS A 654 -8.44 0.91 -8.59
CA CYS A 654 -7.87 0.81 -9.93
C CYS A 654 -8.76 1.43 -11.01
N SER A 655 -8.27 1.75 -12.21
CA SER A 655 -9.11 2.37 -13.24
C SER A 655 -10.21 1.41 -13.73
N TYR A 656 -11.38 1.97 -14.06
CA TYR A 656 -12.46 1.16 -14.64
C TYR A 656 -12.05 0.52 -15.99
N GLN A 657 -11.12 1.14 -16.71
CA GLN A 657 -10.56 0.61 -17.95
C GLN A 657 -9.74 -0.66 -17.68
N LEU A 658 -8.92 -0.65 -16.60
CA LEU A 658 -8.16 -1.81 -16.17
C LEU A 658 -9.10 -2.95 -15.75
N ILE A 659 -10.14 -2.65 -14.98
CA ILE A 659 -11.17 -3.64 -14.61
C ILE A 659 -11.86 -4.18 -15.87
N GLY A 660 -12.17 -3.31 -16.83
CA GLY A 660 -12.74 -3.73 -18.11
C GLY A 660 -11.85 -4.71 -18.89
N LYS A 661 -10.53 -4.45 -18.93
CA LYS A 661 -9.52 -5.31 -19.56
C LYS A 661 -9.35 -6.63 -18.81
N ARG A 662 -9.18 -6.59 -17.48
CA ARG A 662 -8.98 -7.76 -16.63
C ARG A 662 -10.25 -8.60 -16.49
N GLY A 663 -11.42 -7.96 -16.44
CA GLY A 663 -12.72 -8.64 -16.48
C GLY A 663 -12.96 -9.36 -17.79
N LYS A 664 -12.43 -8.86 -18.93
CA LYS A 664 -12.43 -9.60 -20.20
C LYS A 664 -11.55 -10.84 -20.10
N ALA A 665 -10.33 -10.71 -19.58
CA ALA A 665 -9.42 -11.86 -19.39
C ALA A 665 -10.03 -12.94 -18.48
N LEU A 666 -10.74 -12.55 -17.41
CA LEU A 666 -11.48 -13.49 -16.56
C LEU A 666 -12.66 -14.16 -17.29
N ALA A 667 -13.35 -13.43 -18.16
CA ALA A 667 -14.43 -14.01 -18.98
C ALA A 667 -13.87 -15.00 -20.00
N ASP A 668 -12.74 -14.69 -20.63
CA ASP A 668 -12.05 -15.60 -21.57
C ASP A 668 -11.57 -16.89 -20.84
N LYS A 669 -11.29 -16.82 -19.53
CA LYS A 669 -10.98 -17.97 -18.66
C LYS A 669 -12.23 -18.72 -18.14
N GLY A 670 -13.44 -18.24 -18.43
CA GLY A 670 -14.69 -18.84 -17.92
C GLY A 670 -14.92 -18.68 -16.42
N LEU A 671 -14.36 -17.64 -15.81
CA LEU A 671 -14.49 -17.37 -14.37
C LEU A 671 -15.56 -16.32 -14.06
N VAL A 672 -15.85 -15.41 -14.98
CA VAL A 672 -16.92 -14.42 -14.86
C VAL A 672 -17.79 -14.40 -16.12
N ASP A 673 -19.08 -14.08 -15.95
CA ASP A 673 -19.96 -13.70 -17.06
C ASP A 673 -19.84 -12.19 -17.28
N ARG A 674 -19.88 -11.79 -18.56
CA ARG A 674 -19.78 -10.39 -18.99
C ARG A 674 -20.92 -10.04 -19.94
N SER A 675 -22.11 -9.95 -19.40
CA SER A 675 -23.33 -9.64 -20.16
C SER A 675 -23.71 -8.16 -20.03
N PRO A 676 -24.33 -7.57 -21.10
CA PRO A 676 -24.92 -6.25 -21.02
C PRO A 676 -26.22 -6.28 -20.21
N ASN A 677 -26.47 -5.24 -19.40
CA ASN A 677 -27.78 -5.03 -18.78
C ASN A 677 -28.77 -4.41 -19.79
N GLU A 678 -30.02 -4.21 -19.37
CA GLU A 678 -31.07 -3.59 -20.17
C GLU A 678 -30.72 -2.19 -20.72
N GLN A 679 -29.80 -1.49 -20.07
CA GLN A 679 -29.31 -0.17 -20.46
C GLN A 679 -28.05 -0.23 -21.36
N GLY A 680 -27.61 -1.43 -21.77
CA GLY A 680 -26.43 -1.64 -22.61
C GLY A 680 -25.10 -1.56 -21.88
N HIS A 681 -25.08 -1.36 -20.56
CA HIS A 681 -23.85 -1.39 -19.76
C HIS A 681 -23.42 -2.82 -19.47
N ARG A 682 -22.14 -3.11 -19.66
CA ARG A 682 -21.56 -4.42 -19.35
C ARG A 682 -21.43 -4.59 -17.84
N LEU A 683 -21.99 -5.68 -17.32
CA LEU A 683 -21.83 -6.11 -15.94
C LEU A 683 -20.90 -7.31 -15.87
N LEU A 684 -20.20 -7.44 -14.75
CA LEU A 684 -19.40 -8.61 -14.40
C LEU A 684 -20.14 -9.37 -13.31
N LYS A 685 -20.28 -10.68 -13.49
CA LYS A 685 -20.89 -11.60 -12.53
C LYS A 685 -19.98 -12.80 -12.35
N ILE A 686 -19.72 -13.20 -11.12
CA ILE A 686 -18.93 -14.40 -10.83
C ILE A 686 -19.69 -15.66 -11.27
N LEU A 687 -18.97 -16.62 -11.85
CA LEU A 687 -19.55 -17.90 -12.27
C LEU A 687 -19.39 -18.96 -11.17
N PRO A 688 -20.28 -19.97 -11.11
CA PRO A 688 -20.19 -21.06 -10.13
C PRO A 688 -18.84 -21.81 -10.15
N THR A 689 -18.20 -21.87 -11.31
CA THR A 689 -16.86 -22.45 -11.49
C THR A 689 -15.80 -21.69 -10.70
N ALA A 690 -15.84 -20.35 -10.71
CA ALA A 690 -14.95 -19.52 -9.95
C ALA A 690 -15.28 -19.58 -8.45
N GLU A 691 -16.57 -19.59 -8.07
CA GLU A 691 -17.01 -19.76 -6.69
C GLU A 691 -16.46 -21.07 -6.10
N ALA A 692 -16.60 -22.18 -6.81
CA ALA A 692 -16.10 -23.48 -6.36
C ALA A 692 -14.57 -23.53 -6.27
N ALA A 693 -13.85 -22.90 -7.21
CA ALA A 693 -12.41 -22.98 -7.29
C ALA A 693 -11.68 -22.10 -6.25
N TYR A 694 -12.22 -20.88 -5.99
CA TYR A 694 -11.50 -19.87 -5.18
C TYR A 694 -12.14 -19.65 -3.80
N PHE A 695 -13.43 -19.91 -3.64
CA PHE A 695 -14.19 -19.56 -2.43
C PHE A 695 -14.86 -20.73 -1.74
N SER A 696 -14.77 -21.96 -2.29
CA SER A 696 -15.24 -23.15 -1.57
C SER A 696 -14.47 -23.31 -0.28
N THR A 697 -15.18 -23.28 0.83
CA THR A 697 -14.64 -23.36 2.18
C THR A 697 -13.93 -24.69 2.41
N ALA A 698 -12.60 -24.70 2.32
CA ALA A 698 -11.83 -25.68 3.07
C ALA A 698 -11.85 -25.27 4.56
N PRO A 699 -12.01 -26.19 5.52
CA PRO A 699 -12.12 -25.86 6.95
C PRO A 699 -10.90 -25.10 7.55
N ASN A 700 -9.82 -24.94 6.81
CA ASN A 700 -8.51 -24.48 7.29
C ASN A 700 -8.12 -23.04 6.88
N ASP A 701 -9.06 -22.23 6.38
CA ASP A 701 -8.71 -20.87 5.91
C ASP A 701 -8.70 -19.81 7.02
N ALA A 702 -9.32 -20.05 8.17
CA ALA A 702 -9.20 -19.22 9.38
C ALA A 702 -7.82 -19.43 10.05
N LEU A 703 -7.49 -18.56 11.03
CA LEU A 703 -6.29 -18.76 11.85
C LEU A 703 -6.42 -20.11 12.61
N ASN A 704 -5.39 -20.94 12.55
CA ASN A 704 -5.31 -22.21 13.26
C ASN A 704 -4.98 -21.96 14.75
N LEU A 705 -5.96 -21.51 15.51
CA LEU A 705 -5.85 -21.34 16.95
C LEU A 705 -6.49 -22.58 17.59
N GLU A 706 -5.75 -23.28 18.46
CA GLU A 706 -6.28 -24.41 19.22
C GLU A 706 -7.59 -23.98 19.91
N SER A 707 -8.67 -24.72 19.63
CA SER A 707 -9.98 -24.41 20.21
C SER A 707 -9.95 -24.78 21.69
N ASP A 708 -10.43 -23.90 22.57
CA ASP A 708 -10.57 -24.12 24.03
C ASP A 708 -11.44 -25.35 24.39
N GLN A 709 -11.92 -26.12 23.41
CA GLN A 709 -12.82 -27.27 23.63
C GLN A 709 -12.12 -28.59 23.94
N GLU A 710 -10.84 -28.77 23.63
CA GLU A 710 -10.17 -30.03 23.89
C GLU A 710 -9.63 -30.21 25.32
N ASN A 711 -9.56 -29.15 26.12
CA ASN A 711 -9.00 -29.22 27.47
C ASN A 711 -10.05 -29.46 28.58
N LYS A 712 -11.33 -29.71 28.25
CA LYS A 712 -12.39 -30.01 29.23
C LYS A 712 -12.77 -31.49 29.36
N SER A 713 -12.12 -32.40 28.68
CA SER A 713 -12.52 -33.82 28.63
C SER A 713 -11.53 -34.84 29.23
N GLN A 714 -10.61 -34.41 30.10
CA GLN A 714 -9.92 -35.39 30.96
C GLN A 714 -10.43 -35.26 32.38
N PRO A 715 -11.16 -36.28 32.91
CA PRO A 715 -11.46 -36.35 34.33
C PRO A 715 -10.17 -36.60 35.11
N PRO A 716 -10.02 -36.09 36.33
CA PRO A 716 -8.86 -36.33 37.15
C PRO A 716 -8.77 -37.84 37.44
N SER A 717 -7.69 -38.47 37.02
CA SER A 717 -7.34 -39.84 37.43
C SER A 717 -7.08 -39.86 38.92
N ALA A 718 -7.80 -40.75 39.60
CA ALA A 718 -7.75 -41.02 41.04
C ALA A 718 -6.37 -41.49 41.52
#